data_67da44fe7a2254b2e9c5d3a98d3e2943
#
_entry.id   67da44fe7a2254b2e9c5d3a98d3e2943
#
_cell.length_a   1.000
_cell.length_b   1.000
_cell.length_c   1.000
_cell.angle_alpha   90.00
_cell.angle_beta   90.00
_cell.angle_gamma   90.00
#
_symmetry.space_group_name_H-M   'P 1'
#
loop_
_entity.id
_entity.type
_entity.pdbx_description
1 polymer ?
#
loop_
_entity_poly.entity_id
_entity_poly.type
_entity_poly.pdbx_seq_one_letter_code
_entity_poly.pdbx_strand_id
1 'polypeptide(L)'
;MNLEKFTDRAKGFLQAAQTIAIRMNHQRISPEHIAKALLEDKEGMAAGLIQRAGGDAARAVQGIDALLAKVPAVSGSGAQATPGLDNDAVRLLDQAEQVASKAGDGYVTVERLLLAMVLAAGTPVGTAFADAGVHADALNSAINALRGGRTADSPSAEDSYEALKKFARDLTEVARTGKLDPVIGRDEEIRRTVQILARRTKNNPVLIGEPGVGKTAIAEGLALRIANGDVPDSLKDRRLLALDMGALIAGAKYRGEFEERLKGVLDDVKAAEGEIILFIDEMHTLVGAGKSEGAMDASNLLKPALARGELHCIGATTLDEYRKYVEKDPALQRRFQPVFVGEPTVEDSISILRGLKEKYELHHGVRITDGAIVAAATLSHRYISDRFLPDKAIDLMDEAASRIRMEVESKPEEIETLDRRIIQMKIEEAALTKETDAASKDRLEKLRAELANLEQQSAELTQKWQAEKEKIHAEAKIKEELDAARSQLELAQRAGDLAKAGELSYGTIPALEKQLEEAQAVSGNAMLREEVTADDIAAVVSRWTGIPVDRMLEGEREKLLGMEEQLGKRVIGQDEAVRAVSTAVRRARAGLQDPNRPLGSFLFLGPTGVGKTELTKALARFLFDDDNAMVRIDMSEFMEKHSVARLIGAPPGYVGYEEGGVLTEAVRRRPYQVVLFDEVEKAHGDVFNILLQVLDDGRLTDGQGRAVDFTNTLIILTSNLGSQAIAALPDDAPVEQAEPAVMEVVRGHFRPEFLNRLDEIVLFHRLGQQHMGGIVDIQVARVQKLLADRKVTLDLSDAARTWLGRVGYDPVYGARPLKRAVQKYLQDPLADLILKGEVKDGSTIKVDEGDGALVLTPA
;
A
#
# COMPACT_ATOMS: atom_id res chain seq x y z
N MET A 1 -16.39 -53.88 -3.83
CA MET A 1 -16.29 -52.52 -4.32
C MET A 1 -15.20 -51.81 -3.54
N ASN A 2 -14.18 -51.33 -4.24
CA ASN A 2 -13.06 -50.62 -3.59
C ASN A 2 -13.14 -49.13 -3.94
N LEU A 3 -13.66 -48.32 -3.02
CA LEU A 3 -13.79 -46.87 -3.22
C LEU A 3 -12.42 -46.18 -3.33
N GLU A 4 -11.32 -46.82 -2.95
CA GLU A 4 -9.98 -46.31 -3.12
C GLU A 4 -9.57 -46.17 -4.60
N LYS A 5 -10.25 -46.90 -5.52
CA LYS A 5 -10.06 -46.79 -6.94
C LYS A 5 -10.81 -45.63 -7.62
N PHE A 6 -11.54 -44.82 -6.85
CA PHE A 6 -12.23 -43.66 -7.35
C PHE A 6 -11.38 -42.38 -7.12
N THR A 7 -11.42 -41.46 -8.04
CA THR A 7 -10.77 -40.16 -7.87
C THR A 7 -11.42 -39.41 -6.67
N ASP A 8 -10.68 -38.47 -6.08
CA ASP A 8 -11.18 -37.72 -4.93
C ASP A 8 -12.42 -36.89 -5.30
N ARG A 9 -12.52 -36.43 -6.54
CA ARG A 9 -13.70 -35.75 -7.07
C ARG A 9 -14.88 -36.69 -7.21
N ALA A 10 -14.68 -37.90 -7.75
CA ALA A 10 -15.73 -38.93 -7.85
C ALA A 10 -16.24 -39.36 -6.45
N LYS A 11 -15.34 -39.50 -5.45
CA LYS A 11 -15.74 -39.74 -4.05
C LYS A 11 -16.56 -38.59 -3.49
N GLY A 12 -16.19 -37.33 -3.79
CA GLY A 12 -16.97 -36.14 -3.39
C GLY A 12 -18.40 -36.16 -3.92
N PHE A 13 -18.63 -36.57 -5.16
CA PHE A 13 -19.98 -36.71 -5.73
C PHE A 13 -20.76 -37.85 -5.09
N LEU A 14 -20.13 -38.95 -4.70
CA LEU A 14 -20.80 -40.00 -3.93
C LEU A 14 -21.25 -39.53 -2.55
N GLN A 15 -20.47 -38.69 -1.87
CA GLN A 15 -20.85 -38.03 -0.62
C GLN A 15 -21.96 -37.00 -0.85
N ALA A 16 -21.91 -36.23 -1.93
CA ALA A 16 -22.99 -35.31 -2.30
C ALA A 16 -24.30 -36.05 -2.58
N ALA A 17 -24.24 -37.19 -3.28
CA ALA A 17 -25.40 -38.08 -3.52
C ALA A 17 -26.01 -38.56 -2.19
N GLN A 18 -25.19 -38.91 -1.21
CA GLN A 18 -25.65 -39.26 0.14
C GLN A 18 -26.36 -38.08 0.82
N THR A 19 -25.83 -36.89 0.70
CA THR A 19 -26.44 -35.67 1.26
C THR A 19 -27.79 -35.37 0.58
N ILE A 20 -27.90 -35.58 -0.74
CA ILE A 20 -29.15 -35.43 -1.48
C ILE A 20 -30.20 -36.46 -0.97
N ALA A 21 -29.81 -37.73 -0.80
CA ALA A 21 -30.67 -38.77 -0.27
C ALA A 21 -31.21 -38.44 1.12
N ILE A 22 -30.35 -37.93 2.02
CA ILE A 22 -30.74 -37.47 3.36
C ILE A 22 -31.72 -36.30 3.26
N ARG A 23 -31.45 -35.31 2.45
CA ARG A 23 -32.29 -34.11 2.26
C ARG A 23 -33.67 -34.46 1.73
N MET A 24 -33.76 -35.50 0.87
CA MET A 24 -35.02 -36.00 0.32
C MET A 24 -35.70 -37.08 1.18
N ASN A 25 -35.16 -37.43 2.35
CA ASN A 25 -35.62 -38.48 3.25
C ASN A 25 -35.68 -39.87 2.58
N HIS A 26 -34.75 -40.15 1.67
CA HIS A 26 -34.61 -41.45 1.04
C HIS A 26 -33.68 -42.36 1.87
N GLN A 27 -34.04 -43.63 2.01
CA GLN A 27 -33.29 -44.57 2.85
C GLN A 27 -32.06 -45.17 2.19
N ARG A 28 -31.98 -45.07 0.86
CA ARG A 28 -30.89 -45.63 0.05
C ARG A 28 -30.44 -44.62 -1.01
N ILE A 29 -29.17 -44.70 -1.32
CA ILE A 29 -28.56 -43.94 -2.41
C ILE A 29 -28.72 -44.77 -3.70
N SER A 30 -29.51 -44.29 -4.62
CA SER A 30 -29.74 -44.90 -5.93
C SER A 30 -28.92 -44.16 -7.02
N PRO A 31 -28.82 -44.72 -8.26
CA PRO A 31 -28.15 -44.06 -9.38
C PRO A 31 -28.65 -42.63 -9.67
N GLU A 32 -29.93 -42.35 -9.43
CA GLU A 32 -30.55 -41.04 -9.63
C GLU A 32 -29.94 -39.99 -8.70
N HIS A 33 -29.60 -40.34 -7.43
CA HIS A 33 -28.93 -39.43 -6.50
C HIS A 33 -27.52 -39.07 -6.99
N ILE A 34 -26.79 -40.06 -7.53
CA ILE A 34 -25.44 -39.85 -8.05
C ILE A 34 -25.52 -38.99 -9.32
N ALA A 35 -26.48 -39.28 -10.23
CA ALA A 35 -26.70 -38.48 -11.43
C ALA A 35 -27.08 -37.02 -11.08
N LYS A 36 -27.95 -36.85 -10.07
CA LYS A 36 -28.35 -35.53 -9.60
C LYS A 36 -27.13 -34.76 -9.03
N ALA A 37 -26.31 -35.40 -8.21
CA ALA A 37 -25.09 -34.77 -7.66
C ALA A 37 -24.14 -34.30 -8.76
N LEU A 38 -23.93 -35.11 -9.80
CA LEU A 38 -23.10 -34.78 -10.95
C LEU A 38 -23.65 -33.62 -11.80
N LEU A 39 -24.97 -33.51 -11.92
CA LEU A 39 -25.62 -32.49 -12.74
C LEU A 39 -25.89 -31.17 -11.99
N GLU A 40 -25.96 -31.19 -10.65
CA GLU A 40 -26.10 -29.97 -9.84
C GLU A 40 -24.82 -29.15 -9.76
N ASP A 41 -23.67 -29.72 -10.05
CA ASP A 41 -22.40 -29.00 -10.10
C ASP A 41 -22.36 -28.03 -11.29
N LYS A 42 -22.59 -26.73 -11.03
CA LYS A 42 -22.63 -25.67 -12.06
C LYS A 42 -21.29 -25.46 -12.75
N GLU A 43 -20.20 -25.75 -12.07
CA GLU A 43 -18.82 -25.71 -12.61
C GLU A 43 -18.35 -27.09 -13.04
N GLY A 44 -19.25 -28.09 -12.99
CA GLY A 44 -18.94 -29.49 -13.24
C GLY A 44 -18.76 -29.84 -14.71
N MET A 45 -17.86 -30.80 -14.97
CA MET A 45 -17.59 -31.33 -16.29
C MET A 45 -18.81 -32.01 -16.92
N ALA A 46 -19.74 -32.55 -16.11
CA ALA A 46 -20.84 -33.37 -16.58
C ALA A 46 -21.76 -32.61 -17.56
N ALA A 47 -22.20 -31.41 -17.18
CA ALA A 47 -23.06 -30.60 -18.05
C ALA A 47 -22.37 -30.21 -19.39
N GLY A 48 -21.08 -29.82 -19.31
CA GLY A 48 -20.26 -29.47 -20.47
C GLY A 48 -20.05 -30.67 -21.42
N LEU A 49 -19.81 -31.86 -20.88
CA LEU A 49 -19.66 -33.09 -21.65
C LEU A 49 -20.97 -33.48 -22.34
N ILE A 50 -22.11 -33.35 -21.68
CA ILE A 50 -23.43 -33.59 -22.28
C ILE A 50 -23.68 -32.66 -23.45
N GLN A 51 -23.38 -31.36 -23.33
CA GLN A 51 -23.54 -30.38 -24.41
C GLN A 51 -22.60 -30.68 -25.57
N ARG A 52 -21.32 -31.00 -25.32
CA ARG A 52 -20.36 -31.41 -26.39
C ARG A 52 -20.77 -32.71 -27.09
N ALA A 53 -21.46 -33.61 -26.39
CA ALA A 53 -22.02 -34.83 -26.95
C ALA A 53 -23.33 -34.58 -27.73
N GLY A 54 -23.78 -33.33 -27.86
CA GLY A 54 -25.00 -32.94 -28.56
C GLY A 54 -26.29 -33.13 -27.75
N GLY A 55 -26.22 -33.43 -26.47
CA GLY A 55 -27.36 -33.57 -25.55
C GLY A 55 -27.74 -32.25 -24.87
N ASP A 56 -28.91 -32.26 -24.26
CA ASP A 56 -29.47 -31.17 -23.44
C ASP A 56 -29.32 -31.45 -21.95
N ALA A 57 -28.38 -30.76 -21.31
CA ALA A 57 -28.14 -30.95 -19.88
C ALA A 57 -29.33 -30.53 -19.00
N ALA A 58 -30.09 -29.50 -19.36
CA ALA A 58 -31.27 -29.07 -18.62
C ALA A 58 -32.38 -30.10 -18.65
N ARG A 59 -32.57 -30.74 -19.82
CA ARG A 59 -33.52 -31.83 -19.99
C ARG A 59 -33.10 -33.09 -19.22
N ALA A 60 -31.80 -33.39 -19.16
CA ALA A 60 -31.27 -34.47 -18.32
C ALA A 60 -31.55 -34.20 -16.82
N VAL A 61 -31.33 -32.99 -16.32
CA VAL A 61 -31.66 -32.61 -14.93
C VAL A 61 -33.12 -32.79 -14.64
N GLN A 62 -34.03 -32.32 -15.51
CA GLN A 62 -35.46 -32.47 -15.34
C GLN A 62 -35.89 -33.95 -15.34
N GLY A 63 -35.30 -34.80 -16.21
CA GLY A 63 -35.53 -36.22 -16.21
C GLY A 63 -35.13 -36.92 -14.92
N ILE A 64 -33.96 -36.60 -14.40
CA ILE A 64 -33.47 -37.16 -13.13
C ILE A 64 -34.33 -36.66 -11.94
N ASP A 65 -34.74 -35.40 -11.91
CA ASP A 65 -35.62 -34.87 -10.88
C ASP A 65 -36.99 -35.56 -10.85
N ALA A 66 -37.54 -35.84 -12.03
CA ALA A 66 -38.77 -36.60 -12.18
C ALA A 66 -38.66 -38.06 -11.71
N LEU A 67 -37.48 -38.66 -11.82
CA LEU A 67 -37.19 -39.99 -11.27
C LEU A 67 -37.04 -39.96 -9.78
N LEU A 68 -36.31 -39.00 -9.20
CA LEU A 68 -36.15 -38.83 -7.77
C LEU A 68 -37.47 -38.57 -7.05
N ALA A 69 -38.39 -37.83 -7.66
CA ALA A 69 -39.71 -37.61 -7.12
C ALA A 69 -40.55 -38.89 -6.97
N LYS A 70 -40.21 -39.98 -7.67
CA LYS A 70 -40.88 -41.29 -7.58
C LYS A 70 -40.30 -42.21 -6.52
N VAL A 71 -39.13 -41.88 -5.96
CA VAL A 71 -38.47 -42.65 -4.93
C VAL A 71 -39.22 -42.45 -3.61
N PRO A 72 -39.62 -43.54 -2.88
CA PRO A 72 -40.37 -43.42 -1.66
C PRO A 72 -39.58 -42.68 -0.57
N ALA A 73 -40.17 -41.58 -0.04
CA ALA A 73 -39.62 -40.84 1.11
C ALA A 73 -40.19 -41.44 2.39
N VAL A 74 -39.39 -41.63 3.43
CA VAL A 74 -39.77 -42.15 4.74
C VAL A 74 -39.75 -41.05 5.77
N SER A 75 -40.91 -40.71 6.31
CA SER A 75 -41.08 -39.74 7.39
C SER A 75 -41.42 -40.48 8.69
N GLY A 76 -40.63 -40.35 9.74
CA GLY A 76 -40.84 -40.89 11.08
C GLY A 76 -39.55 -41.16 11.86
N SER A 77 -39.69 -41.53 13.14
CA SER A 77 -38.58 -41.71 14.11
C SER A 77 -37.56 -42.83 13.76
N GLY A 78 -37.69 -43.48 12.63
CA GLY A 78 -36.76 -44.50 12.11
C GLY A 78 -35.72 -43.97 11.09
N ALA A 79 -35.71 -42.67 10.77
CA ALA A 79 -34.90 -42.05 9.72
C ALA A 79 -33.46 -41.69 10.15
N GLN A 80 -32.90 -42.33 11.19
CA GLN A 80 -31.54 -42.01 11.70
C GLN A 80 -30.42 -42.93 11.17
N ALA A 81 -30.65 -43.79 10.21
CA ALA A 81 -29.58 -44.57 9.58
C ALA A 81 -29.02 -43.79 8.38
N THR A 82 -27.72 -43.60 8.32
CA THR A 82 -27.00 -43.09 7.14
C THR A 82 -27.41 -43.91 5.90
N PRO A 83 -27.97 -43.28 4.83
CA PRO A 83 -28.37 -44.02 3.64
C PRO A 83 -27.19 -44.79 3.04
N GLY A 84 -27.35 -46.08 2.86
CA GLY A 84 -26.39 -46.91 2.14
C GLY A 84 -26.73 -46.99 0.64
N LEU A 85 -25.79 -47.44 -0.15
CA LEU A 85 -26.00 -47.69 -1.59
C LEU A 85 -27.08 -48.79 -1.82
N ASP A 86 -27.94 -48.63 -2.80
CA ASP A 86 -28.80 -49.69 -3.28
C ASP A 86 -28.05 -50.64 -4.23
N ASN A 87 -28.67 -51.73 -4.62
CA ASN A 87 -28.07 -52.72 -5.52
C ASN A 87 -27.80 -52.20 -6.91
N ASP A 88 -28.58 -51.23 -7.38
CA ASP A 88 -28.42 -50.66 -8.74
C ASP A 88 -27.32 -49.63 -8.74
N ALA A 89 -27.15 -48.85 -7.68
CA ALA A 89 -25.99 -47.98 -7.51
C ALA A 89 -24.66 -48.78 -7.39
N VAL A 90 -24.68 -49.90 -6.67
CA VAL A 90 -23.49 -50.81 -6.62
C VAL A 90 -23.13 -51.36 -7.98
N ARG A 91 -24.14 -51.80 -8.79
CA ARG A 91 -23.91 -52.25 -10.16
C ARG A 91 -23.38 -51.16 -11.07
N LEU A 92 -23.90 -49.93 -10.94
CA LEU A 92 -23.43 -48.78 -11.71
C LEU A 92 -21.97 -48.49 -11.42
N LEU A 93 -21.58 -48.49 -10.16
CA LEU A 93 -20.18 -48.23 -9.73
C LEU A 93 -19.22 -49.35 -10.22
N ASP A 94 -19.66 -50.59 -10.18
CA ASP A 94 -18.91 -51.74 -10.77
C ASP A 94 -18.76 -51.57 -12.30
N GLN A 95 -19.81 -51.16 -12.98
CA GLN A 95 -19.78 -50.88 -14.43
C GLN A 95 -18.82 -49.68 -14.71
N ALA A 96 -18.82 -48.67 -13.89
CA ALA A 96 -17.89 -47.55 -14.01
C ALA A 96 -16.42 -48.00 -13.86
N GLU A 97 -16.13 -48.92 -12.93
CA GLU A 97 -14.80 -49.54 -12.78
C GLU A 97 -14.37 -50.31 -14.02
N GLN A 98 -15.31 -51.07 -14.63
CA GLN A 98 -15.06 -51.80 -15.88
C GLN A 98 -14.81 -50.84 -17.07
N VAL A 99 -15.60 -49.75 -17.18
CA VAL A 99 -15.40 -48.71 -18.19
C VAL A 99 -14.06 -48.04 -18.08
N ALA A 100 -13.65 -47.67 -16.87
CA ALA A 100 -12.35 -47.12 -16.58
C ALA A 100 -11.22 -48.08 -16.97
N SER A 101 -11.29 -49.31 -16.52
CA SER A 101 -10.29 -50.37 -16.82
C SER A 101 -10.15 -50.62 -18.35
N LYS A 102 -11.24 -50.65 -19.08
CA LYS A 102 -11.21 -50.79 -20.57
C LYS A 102 -10.54 -49.62 -21.27
N ALA A 103 -10.60 -48.43 -20.67
CA ALA A 103 -9.96 -47.23 -21.17
C ALA A 103 -8.51 -47.08 -20.73
N GLY A 104 -7.98 -48.01 -19.93
CA GLY A 104 -6.61 -47.98 -19.39
C GLY A 104 -6.45 -47.09 -18.18
N ASP A 105 -7.56 -46.66 -17.56
CA ASP A 105 -7.52 -45.80 -16.37
C ASP A 105 -7.28 -46.62 -15.08
N GLY A 106 -6.38 -46.17 -14.21
CA GLY A 106 -6.14 -46.76 -12.89
C GLY A 106 -7.21 -46.35 -11.85
N TYR A 107 -7.90 -45.24 -12.11
CA TYR A 107 -8.94 -44.67 -11.23
C TYR A 107 -10.21 -44.40 -12.00
N VAL A 108 -11.36 -44.54 -11.33
CA VAL A 108 -12.69 -44.18 -11.85
C VAL A 108 -12.91 -42.70 -11.67
N THR A 109 -13.02 -41.98 -12.77
CA THR A 109 -13.25 -40.54 -12.84
C THR A 109 -14.74 -40.21 -12.98
N VAL A 110 -15.08 -38.91 -12.77
CA VAL A 110 -16.46 -38.41 -12.88
C VAL A 110 -17.03 -38.65 -14.29
N GLU A 111 -16.25 -38.40 -15.36
CA GLU A 111 -16.70 -38.61 -16.72
C GLU A 111 -16.86 -40.10 -17.08
N ARG A 112 -16.06 -41.00 -16.49
CA ARG A 112 -16.26 -42.44 -16.65
C ARG A 112 -17.50 -42.91 -15.89
N LEU A 113 -17.80 -42.30 -14.75
CA LEU A 113 -19.03 -42.56 -13.99
C LEU A 113 -20.25 -42.06 -14.79
N LEU A 114 -20.20 -40.88 -15.41
CA LEU A 114 -21.22 -40.36 -16.30
C LEU A 114 -21.42 -41.29 -17.53
N LEU A 115 -20.33 -41.73 -18.15
CA LEU A 115 -20.40 -42.67 -19.31
C LEU A 115 -21.03 -44.01 -18.90
N ALA A 116 -20.72 -44.53 -17.72
CA ALA A 116 -21.35 -45.77 -17.19
C ALA A 116 -22.86 -45.60 -17.03
N MET A 117 -23.35 -44.42 -16.57
CA MET A 117 -24.79 -44.14 -16.49
C MET A 117 -25.48 -44.13 -17.84
N VAL A 118 -24.83 -43.53 -18.88
CA VAL A 118 -25.35 -43.48 -20.24
C VAL A 118 -25.35 -44.87 -20.91
N LEU A 119 -24.33 -45.68 -20.62
CA LEU A 119 -24.23 -47.06 -21.12
C LEU A 119 -25.27 -48.02 -20.48
N ALA A 120 -25.82 -47.67 -19.31
CA ALA A 120 -26.86 -48.43 -18.61
C ALA A 120 -28.26 -48.20 -19.25
N ALA A 121 -28.40 -48.37 -20.57
CA ALA A 121 -29.60 -48.03 -21.35
C ALA A 121 -30.93 -48.67 -20.88
N GLY A 122 -30.87 -49.76 -20.12
CA GLY A 122 -32.07 -50.42 -19.56
C GLY A 122 -32.48 -49.89 -18.17
N THR A 123 -31.78 -48.89 -17.63
CA THR A 123 -32.11 -48.30 -16.32
C THR A 123 -32.91 -47.01 -16.50
N PRO A 124 -33.66 -46.58 -15.48
CA PRO A 124 -34.36 -45.28 -15.49
C PRO A 124 -33.42 -44.08 -15.78
N VAL A 125 -32.20 -44.10 -15.19
CA VAL A 125 -31.19 -43.05 -15.38
C VAL A 125 -30.65 -43.05 -16.82
N GLY A 126 -30.29 -44.21 -17.36
CA GLY A 126 -29.85 -44.35 -18.78
C GLY A 126 -30.91 -43.88 -19.78
N THR A 127 -32.20 -44.18 -19.51
CA THR A 127 -33.32 -43.71 -20.33
C THR A 127 -33.45 -42.19 -20.26
N ALA A 128 -33.32 -41.59 -19.08
CA ALA A 128 -33.37 -40.12 -18.90
C ALA A 128 -32.24 -39.40 -19.69
N PHE A 129 -31.03 -39.94 -19.73
CA PHE A 129 -29.95 -39.40 -20.56
C PHE A 129 -30.21 -39.62 -22.07
N ALA A 130 -30.76 -40.76 -22.47
CA ALA A 130 -31.13 -40.99 -23.84
C ALA A 130 -32.25 -40.06 -24.36
N ASP A 131 -33.26 -39.79 -23.52
CA ASP A 131 -34.32 -38.81 -23.75
C ASP A 131 -33.82 -37.37 -23.85
N ALA A 132 -32.69 -37.07 -23.17
CA ALA A 132 -31.96 -35.81 -23.25
C ALA A 132 -31.02 -35.75 -24.48
N GLY A 133 -31.02 -36.76 -25.36
CA GLY A 133 -30.19 -36.81 -26.58
C GLY A 133 -28.73 -37.18 -26.32
N VAL A 134 -28.40 -37.77 -25.16
CA VAL A 134 -27.01 -38.14 -24.86
C VAL A 134 -26.77 -39.59 -25.33
N HIS A 135 -25.88 -39.74 -26.31
CA HIS A 135 -25.47 -41.04 -26.83
C HIS A 135 -24.08 -41.44 -26.34
N ALA A 136 -23.87 -42.69 -25.99
CA ALA A 136 -22.63 -43.18 -25.37
C ALA A 136 -21.39 -42.96 -26.26
N ASP A 137 -21.48 -43.15 -27.59
CA ASP A 137 -20.35 -42.96 -28.50
C ASP A 137 -19.96 -41.50 -28.63
N ALA A 138 -20.93 -40.59 -28.70
CA ALA A 138 -20.72 -39.17 -28.77
C ALA A 138 -20.11 -38.65 -27.42
N LEU A 139 -20.65 -39.16 -26.31
CA LEU A 139 -20.10 -38.82 -24.99
C LEU A 139 -18.68 -39.34 -24.81
N ASN A 140 -18.38 -40.58 -25.21
CA ASN A 140 -17.03 -41.13 -25.13
C ASN A 140 -16.05 -40.35 -26.03
N SER A 141 -16.47 -39.88 -27.19
CA SER A 141 -15.67 -39.02 -28.07
C SER A 141 -15.40 -37.65 -27.42
N ALA A 142 -16.41 -37.06 -26.79
CA ALA A 142 -16.25 -35.82 -26.04
C ALA A 142 -15.30 -35.98 -24.83
N ILE A 143 -15.37 -37.10 -24.10
CA ILE A 143 -14.46 -37.45 -23.03
C ILE A 143 -13.01 -37.58 -23.53
N ASN A 144 -12.82 -38.30 -24.64
CA ASN A 144 -11.47 -38.49 -25.22
C ASN A 144 -10.88 -37.16 -25.71
N ALA A 145 -11.69 -36.28 -26.28
CA ALA A 145 -11.29 -34.92 -26.67
C ALA A 145 -10.90 -34.06 -25.46
N LEU A 146 -11.68 -34.14 -24.37
CA LEU A 146 -11.38 -33.43 -23.11
C LEU A 146 -10.06 -33.91 -22.51
N ARG A 147 -9.80 -35.22 -22.55
CA ARG A 147 -8.63 -35.83 -21.97
C ARG A 147 -7.35 -35.64 -22.78
N GLY A 148 -7.45 -35.38 -24.07
CA GLY A 148 -6.28 -35.26 -24.95
C GLY A 148 -5.36 -36.50 -24.93
N GLY A 149 -5.93 -37.71 -24.79
CA GLY A 149 -5.18 -38.98 -24.73
C GLY A 149 -4.57 -39.34 -23.37
N ARG A 150 -4.88 -38.62 -22.31
CA ARG A 150 -4.41 -38.90 -20.95
C ARG A 150 -5.19 -40.00 -20.26
N THR A 151 -4.50 -40.83 -19.44
CA THR A 151 -5.10 -41.84 -18.55
C THR A 151 -5.20 -41.28 -17.12
N ALA A 152 -6.18 -41.79 -16.35
CA ALA A 152 -6.35 -41.40 -14.95
C ALA A 152 -5.59 -42.34 -14.04
N ASP A 153 -4.32 -42.00 -13.75
CA ASP A 153 -3.40 -42.85 -13.00
C ASP A 153 -3.19 -42.37 -11.54
N SER A 154 -3.83 -41.26 -11.14
CA SER A 154 -3.77 -40.69 -9.80
C SER A 154 -5.18 -40.37 -9.26
N PRO A 155 -5.36 -40.24 -7.92
CA PRO A 155 -6.62 -39.80 -7.32
C PRO A 155 -7.05 -38.39 -7.74
N SER A 156 -6.11 -37.54 -8.16
CA SER A 156 -6.31 -36.13 -8.58
C SER A 156 -6.24 -35.91 -10.09
N ALA A 157 -6.29 -36.99 -10.88
CA ALA A 157 -6.09 -36.92 -12.36
C ALA A 157 -7.00 -35.89 -13.06
N GLU A 158 -8.21 -35.68 -12.57
CA GLU A 158 -9.19 -34.74 -13.15
C GLU A 158 -8.77 -33.26 -12.97
N ASP A 159 -7.90 -32.96 -12.04
CA ASP A 159 -7.38 -31.59 -11.84
C ASP A 159 -6.47 -31.15 -12.99
N SER A 160 -5.88 -32.11 -13.70
CA SER A 160 -5.04 -31.86 -14.87
C SER A 160 -5.83 -31.60 -16.17
N TYR A 161 -7.15 -31.80 -16.17
CA TYR A 161 -7.98 -31.58 -17.37
C TYR A 161 -8.36 -30.12 -17.53
N GLU A 162 -8.16 -29.55 -18.73
CA GLU A 162 -8.34 -28.14 -19.02
C GLU A 162 -7.55 -27.24 -18.05
N ALA A 163 -6.33 -27.66 -17.66
CA ALA A 163 -5.51 -26.97 -16.66
C ALA A 163 -5.22 -25.50 -17.04
N LEU A 164 -5.03 -25.22 -18.33
CA LEU A 164 -4.85 -23.84 -18.80
C LEU A 164 -6.05 -22.94 -18.52
N LYS A 165 -7.27 -23.43 -18.63
CA LYS A 165 -8.48 -22.63 -18.33
C LYS A 165 -8.67 -22.39 -16.84
N LYS A 166 -8.21 -23.33 -16.00
CA LYS A 166 -8.34 -23.24 -14.54
C LYS A 166 -7.25 -22.38 -13.91
N PHE A 167 -6.01 -22.44 -14.43
CA PHE A 167 -4.82 -21.92 -13.80
C PHE A 167 -4.09 -20.85 -14.62
N ALA A 168 -4.65 -20.43 -15.76
CA ALA A 168 -4.10 -19.34 -16.55
C ALA A 168 -5.20 -18.41 -17.08
N ARG A 169 -4.88 -17.12 -17.10
CA ARG A 169 -5.73 -16.05 -17.63
C ARG A 169 -5.25 -15.68 -19.03
N ASP A 170 -6.13 -15.71 -20.02
CA ASP A 170 -5.81 -15.32 -21.39
C ASP A 170 -5.79 -13.79 -21.53
N LEU A 171 -4.59 -13.22 -21.54
CA LEU A 171 -4.41 -11.76 -21.68
C LEU A 171 -4.77 -11.28 -23.09
N THR A 172 -4.57 -12.12 -24.11
CA THR A 172 -4.90 -11.76 -25.50
C THR A 172 -6.41 -11.68 -25.71
N GLU A 173 -7.18 -12.55 -25.08
CA GLU A 173 -8.64 -12.50 -25.10
C GLU A 173 -9.17 -11.30 -24.33
N VAL A 174 -8.60 -11.02 -23.15
CA VAL A 174 -8.93 -9.83 -22.36
C VAL A 174 -8.58 -8.54 -23.14
N ALA A 175 -7.47 -8.52 -23.87
CA ALA A 175 -7.10 -7.41 -24.76
C ALA A 175 -8.14 -7.20 -25.87
N ARG A 176 -8.62 -8.30 -26.48
CA ARG A 176 -9.66 -8.24 -27.53
C ARG A 176 -10.99 -7.70 -27.03
N THR A 177 -11.31 -7.93 -25.75
CA THR A 177 -12.54 -7.39 -25.13
C THR A 177 -12.39 -5.94 -24.63
N GLY A 178 -11.21 -5.29 -24.80
CA GLY A 178 -10.97 -3.91 -24.39
C GLY A 178 -10.85 -3.68 -22.88
N LYS A 179 -10.67 -4.75 -22.10
CA LYS A 179 -10.63 -4.68 -20.63
C LYS A 179 -9.22 -4.46 -20.05
N LEU A 180 -8.17 -4.47 -20.88
CA LEU A 180 -6.81 -4.15 -20.44
C LEU A 180 -6.59 -2.64 -20.40
N ASP A 181 -5.73 -2.23 -19.50
CA ASP A 181 -5.28 -0.84 -19.41
C ASP A 181 -4.31 -0.48 -20.55
N PRO A 182 -4.32 0.75 -21.04
CA PRO A 182 -3.35 1.18 -22.03
C PRO A 182 -1.95 1.20 -21.42
N VAL A 183 -0.98 0.62 -22.13
CA VAL A 183 0.42 0.59 -21.69
C VAL A 183 1.19 1.71 -22.37
N ILE A 184 1.73 2.61 -21.57
CA ILE A 184 2.38 3.84 -22.01
C ILE A 184 3.85 3.83 -21.54
N GLY A 185 4.78 4.32 -22.40
CA GLY A 185 6.18 4.51 -22.02
C GLY A 185 7.00 3.23 -21.87
N ARG A 186 6.54 2.09 -22.42
CA ARG A 186 7.24 0.80 -22.37
C ARG A 186 7.49 0.18 -23.76
N ASP A 187 7.53 1.00 -24.79
CA ASP A 187 7.67 0.56 -26.18
C ASP A 187 9.00 -0.15 -26.46
N GLU A 188 10.08 0.29 -25.85
CA GLU A 188 11.40 -0.31 -26.05
C GLU A 188 11.47 -1.70 -25.43
N GLU A 189 10.99 -1.86 -24.21
CA GLU A 189 10.97 -3.15 -23.51
C GLU A 189 10.04 -4.14 -24.20
N ILE A 190 8.85 -3.71 -24.64
CA ILE A 190 7.94 -4.54 -25.43
C ILE A 190 8.60 -4.95 -26.73
N ARG A 191 9.20 -4.02 -27.48
CA ARG A 191 9.93 -4.32 -28.74
C ARG A 191 11.05 -5.32 -28.50
N ARG A 192 11.81 -5.13 -27.41
CA ARG A 192 12.90 -6.04 -27.06
C ARG A 192 12.37 -7.44 -26.71
N THR A 193 11.26 -7.51 -25.98
CA THR A 193 10.56 -8.78 -25.65
C THR A 193 10.12 -9.49 -26.92
N VAL A 194 9.50 -8.79 -27.87
CA VAL A 194 9.10 -9.31 -29.20
C VAL A 194 10.31 -9.84 -29.97
N GLN A 195 11.42 -9.08 -30.02
CA GLN A 195 12.66 -9.51 -30.68
C GLN A 195 13.22 -10.80 -30.09
N ILE A 196 13.17 -10.96 -28.76
CA ILE A 196 13.66 -12.16 -28.09
C ILE A 196 12.76 -13.34 -28.39
N LEU A 197 11.44 -13.20 -28.33
CA LEU A 197 10.48 -14.25 -28.66
C LEU A 197 10.61 -14.76 -30.10
N ALA A 198 11.02 -13.91 -31.04
CA ALA A 198 11.24 -14.27 -32.44
C ALA A 198 12.59 -14.98 -32.71
N ARG A 199 13.47 -15.12 -31.68
CA ARG A 199 14.79 -15.77 -31.85
C ARG A 199 14.65 -17.29 -31.96
N ARG A 200 15.63 -17.92 -32.60
CA ARG A 200 15.72 -19.38 -32.69
C ARG A 200 16.16 -20.03 -31.38
N THR A 201 17.00 -19.34 -30.61
CA THR A 201 17.58 -19.81 -29.34
C THR A 201 17.57 -18.68 -28.33
N LYS A 202 17.50 -18.97 -27.02
CA LYS A 202 17.33 -17.97 -25.96
C LYS A 202 16.11 -17.07 -26.23
N ASN A 203 15.01 -17.71 -26.60
CA ASN A 203 13.79 -17.06 -27.06
C ASN A 203 12.77 -16.84 -25.93
N ASN A 204 13.17 -17.00 -24.68
CA ASN A 204 12.36 -16.72 -23.51
C ASN A 204 12.89 -15.45 -22.82
N PRO A 205 12.19 -14.32 -22.92
CA PRO A 205 12.57 -13.11 -22.18
C PRO A 205 12.28 -13.23 -20.70
N VAL A 206 13.14 -12.62 -19.86
CA VAL A 206 12.88 -12.40 -18.44
C VAL A 206 12.89 -10.91 -18.18
N LEU A 207 11.79 -10.38 -17.74
CA LEU A 207 11.63 -8.99 -17.32
C LEU A 207 12.22 -8.83 -15.91
N ILE A 208 13.28 -8.06 -15.79
CA ILE A 208 14.02 -7.86 -14.54
C ILE A 208 13.91 -6.42 -14.11
N GLY A 209 13.38 -6.17 -12.94
CA GLY A 209 13.24 -4.83 -12.39
C GLY A 209 12.68 -4.86 -10.97
N GLU A 210 12.73 -3.73 -10.30
CA GLU A 210 12.21 -3.57 -8.96
C GLU A 210 10.68 -3.79 -8.90
N PRO A 211 10.12 -4.08 -7.74
CA PRO A 211 8.65 -4.17 -7.58
C PRO A 211 7.98 -2.85 -7.96
N GLY A 212 6.83 -2.91 -8.64
CA GLY A 212 6.06 -1.71 -8.97
C GLY A 212 6.55 -0.90 -10.20
N VAL A 213 7.62 -1.32 -10.89
CA VAL A 213 8.09 -0.61 -12.11
C VAL A 213 7.26 -0.93 -13.38
N GLY A 214 6.26 -1.80 -13.30
CA GLY A 214 5.38 -2.13 -14.42
C GLY A 214 5.83 -3.32 -15.28
N LYS A 215 6.47 -4.35 -14.71
CA LYS A 215 6.85 -5.58 -15.43
C LYS A 215 5.64 -6.29 -16.05
N THR A 216 4.56 -6.42 -15.30
CA THR A 216 3.31 -7.07 -15.76
C THR A 216 2.65 -6.27 -16.89
N ALA A 217 2.70 -4.94 -16.84
CA ALA A 217 2.20 -4.06 -17.89
C ALA A 217 2.88 -4.32 -19.26
N ILE A 218 4.16 -4.72 -19.29
CA ILE A 218 4.86 -5.08 -20.54
C ILE A 218 4.23 -6.32 -21.17
N ALA A 219 3.83 -7.32 -20.39
CA ALA A 219 3.13 -8.49 -20.89
C ALA A 219 1.73 -8.12 -21.38
N GLU A 220 1.01 -7.27 -20.67
CA GLU A 220 -0.29 -6.75 -21.10
C GLU A 220 -0.19 -5.91 -22.38
N GLY A 221 0.82 -5.05 -22.51
CA GLY A 221 1.12 -4.30 -23.71
C GLY A 221 1.46 -5.19 -24.91
N LEU A 222 2.17 -6.28 -24.68
CA LEU A 222 2.40 -7.29 -25.73
C LEU A 222 1.08 -7.98 -26.15
N ALA A 223 0.22 -8.32 -25.20
CA ALA A 223 -1.09 -8.89 -25.47
C ALA A 223 -1.96 -7.94 -26.33
N LEU A 224 -1.96 -6.64 -26.01
CA LEU A 224 -2.62 -5.60 -26.81
C LEU A 224 -2.07 -5.53 -28.22
N ARG A 225 -0.75 -5.55 -28.41
CA ARG A 225 -0.12 -5.56 -29.75
C ARG A 225 -0.44 -6.83 -30.55
N ILE A 226 -0.47 -7.99 -29.89
CA ILE A 226 -0.89 -9.26 -30.54
C ILE A 226 -2.36 -9.15 -30.98
N ALA A 227 -3.24 -8.68 -30.10
CA ALA A 227 -4.66 -8.53 -30.39
C ALA A 227 -4.93 -7.55 -31.53
N ASN A 228 -4.13 -6.48 -31.66
CA ASN A 228 -4.20 -5.48 -32.73
C ASN A 228 -3.46 -5.87 -34.01
N GLY A 229 -2.71 -6.99 -34.00
CA GLY A 229 -1.90 -7.43 -35.15
C GLY A 229 -0.61 -6.61 -35.34
N ASP A 230 -0.22 -5.78 -34.39
CA ASP A 230 0.99 -4.94 -34.40
C ASP A 230 2.22 -5.71 -33.88
N VAL A 231 2.42 -6.90 -34.42
CA VAL A 231 3.53 -7.79 -34.12
C VAL A 231 4.00 -8.49 -35.40
N PRO A 232 5.23 -9.03 -35.46
CA PRO A 232 5.68 -9.85 -36.57
C PRO A 232 4.73 -11.04 -36.86
N ASP A 233 4.64 -11.47 -38.12
CA ASP A 233 3.75 -12.58 -38.55
C ASP A 233 3.90 -13.85 -37.70
N SER A 234 5.09 -14.12 -37.18
CA SER A 234 5.35 -15.27 -36.31
C SER A 234 4.65 -15.23 -34.96
N LEU A 235 4.10 -14.06 -34.57
CA LEU A 235 3.43 -13.84 -33.27
C LEU A 235 1.95 -13.45 -33.41
N LYS A 236 1.43 -13.19 -34.63
CA LYS A 236 0.05 -12.67 -34.83
C LYS A 236 -1.05 -13.62 -34.34
N ASP A 237 -0.83 -14.94 -34.50
CA ASP A 237 -1.81 -15.95 -34.12
C ASP A 237 -1.56 -16.56 -32.75
N ARG A 238 -0.57 -16.02 -31.99
CA ARG A 238 -0.26 -16.55 -30.67
C ARG A 238 -1.17 -15.97 -29.62
N ARG A 239 -1.37 -16.76 -28.58
CA ARG A 239 -2.10 -16.37 -27.36
C ARG A 239 -1.13 -16.19 -26.22
N LEU A 240 -1.26 -15.10 -25.50
CA LEU A 240 -0.47 -14.84 -24.29
C LEU A 240 -1.34 -15.14 -23.05
N LEU A 241 -0.94 -16.15 -22.28
CA LEU A 241 -1.62 -16.59 -21.08
C LEU A 241 -0.78 -16.29 -19.86
N ALA A 242 -1.36 -15.60 -18.87
CA ALA A 242 -0.72 -15.36 -17.58
C ALA A 242 -1.03 -16.51 -16.61
N LEU A 243 0.01 -17.14 -16.08
CA LEU A 243 -0.11 -18.23 -15.12
C LEU A 243 -0.50 -17.67 -13.74
N ASP A 244 -1.59 -18.18 -13.18
CA ASP A 244 -2.04 -17.84 -11.85
C ASP A 244 -1.39 -18.77 -10.80
N MET A 245 -0.32 -18.26 -10.19
CA MET A 245 0.41 -18.97 -9.14
C MET A 245 -0.43 -19.20 -7.88
N GLY A 246 -1.31 -18.24 -7.57
CA GLY A 246 -2.23 -18.35 -6.43
C GLY A 246 -3.21 -19.51 -6.60
N ALA A 247 -3.83 -19.62 -7.78
CA ALA A 247 -4.75 -20.71 -8.10
C ALA A 247 -4.08 -22.08 -8.15
N LEU A 248 -2.82 -22.15 -8.62
CA LEU A 248 -2.03 -23.39 -8.62
C LEU A 248 -1.74 -23.91 -7.22
N ILE A 249 -1.48 -23.01 -6.27
CA ILE A 249 -1.10 -23.35 -4.88
C ILE A 249 -2.35 -23.51 -4.01
N ALA A 250 -3.41 -22.75 -4.25
CA ALA A 250 -4.62 -22.77 -3.43
C ALA A 250 -5.25 -24.18 -3.38
N GLY A 251 -5.47 -24.68 -2.16
CA GLY A 251 -6.07 -25.97 -1.90
C GLY A 251 -5.17 -27.18 -2.15
N ALA A 252 -3.93 -27.03 -2.62
CA ALA A 252 -2.96 -28.12 -2.71
C ALA A 252 -2.43 -28.44 -1.31
N LYS A 253 -2.87 -29.58 -0.74
CA LYS A 253 -2.43 -30.03 0.59
C LYS A 253 -1.06 -30.68 0.57
N TYR A 254 -0.64 -31.20 -0.58
CA TYR A 254 0.60 -31.92 -0.77
C TYR A 254 1.34 -31.40 -2.00
N ARG A 255 2.67 -31.48 -1.94
CA ARG A 255 3.58 -31.11 -3.04
C ARG A 255 3.22 -31.77 -4.39
N GLY A 256 2.78 -33.03 -4.37
CA GLY A 256 2.42 -33.78 -5.57
C GLY A 256 1.24 -33.18 -6.35
N GLU A 257 0.27 -32.59 -5.66
CA GLU A 257 -0.91 -31.99 -6.28
C GLU A 257 -0.54 -30.71 -7.08
N PHE A 258 0.33 -29.89 -6.54
CA PHE A 258 0.88 -28.72 -7.25
C PHE A 258 1.68 -29.12 -8.50
N GLU A 259 2.58 -30.12 -8.35
CA GLU A 259 3.38 -30.64 -9.46
C GLU A 259 2.49 -31.23 -10.57
N GLU A 260 1.39 -31.90 -10.22
CA GLU A 260 0.43 -32.47 -11.17
C GLU A 260 -0.35 -31.37 -11.90
N ARG A 261 -0.82 -30.34 -11.21
CA ARG A 261 -1.50 -29.18 -11.81
C ARG A 261 -0.58 -28.46 -12.79
N LEU A 262 0.66 -28.15 -12.37
CA LEU A 262 1.65 -27.49 -13.23
C LEU A 262 1.99 -28.37 -14.45
N LYS A 263 2.15 -29.69 -14.25
CA LYS A 263 2.37 -30.62 -15.34
C LYS A 263 1.19 -30.62 -16.32
N GLY A 264 -0.05 -30.55 -15.83
CA GLY A 264 -1.25 -30.41 -16.66
C GLY A 264 -1.19 -29.15 -17.53
N VAL A 265 -0.84 -27.99 -16.94
CA VAL A 265 -0.65 -26.74 -17.69
C VAL A 265 0.42 -26.89 -18.78
N LEU A 266 1.58 -27.46 -18.44
CA LEU A 266 2.67 -27.62 -19.38
C LEU A 266 2.31 -28.60 -20.52
N ASP A 267 1.55 -29.64 -20.25
CA ASP A 267 1.09 -30.60 -21.26
C ASP A 267 0.04 -29.96 -22.20
N ASP A 268 -0.84 -29.10 -21.68
CA ASP A 268 -1.78 -28.31 -22.49
C ASP A 268 -1.03 -27.29 -23.39
N VAL A 269 0.01 -26.61 -22.85
CA VAL A 269 0.85 -25.70 -23.66
C VAL A 269 1.58 -26.44 -24.78
N LYS A 270 2.09 -27.65 -24.50
CA LYS A 270 2.74 -28.49 -25.52
C LYS A 270 1.76 -28.92 -26.63
N ALA A 271 0.54 -29.31 -26.23
CA ALA A 271 -0.49 -29.74 -27.17
C ALA A 271 -0.91 -28.61 -28.14
N ALA A 272 -0.70 -27.37 -27.77
CA ALA A 272 -0.95 -26.20 -28.63
C ALA A 272 0.22 -25.87 -29.58
N GLU A 273 1.19 -26.75 -29.76
CA GLU A 273 2.26 -26.69 -30.78
C GLU A 273 2.93 -25.31 -30.98
N GLY A 274 3.10 -24.57 -29.88
CA GLY A 274 3.77 -23.25 -29.86
C GLY A 274 2.85 -22.07 -30.15
N GLU A 275 1.54 -22.24 -30.22
CA GLU A 275 0.56 -21.15 -30.33
C GLU A 275 0.43 -20.33 -29.03
N ILE A 276 0.89 -20.89 -27.91
CA ILE A 276 0.77 -20.29 -26.59
C ILE A 276 2.11 -19.75 -26.09
N ILE A 277 2.09 -18.53 -25.59
CA ILE A 277 3.17 -17.91 -24.82
C ILE A 277 2.68 -17.82 -23.38
N LEU A 278 3.43 -18.40 -22.44
CA LEU A 278 3.08 -18.39 -21.02
C LEU A 278 3.79 -17.23 -20.31
N PHE A 279 3.04 -16.32 -19.71
CA PHE A 279 3.59 -15.30 -18.82
C PHE A 279 3.63 -15.83 -17.39
N ILE A 280 4.79 -15.77 -16.76
CA ILE A 280 5.03 -16.24 -15.38
C ILE A 280 5.51 -15.06 -14.56
N ASP A 281 4.61 -14.46 -13.79
CA ASP A 281 5.00 -13.44 -12.84
C ASP A 281 5.65 -14.09 -11.60
N GLU A 282 6.53 -13.35 -10.93
CA GLU A 282 7.33 -13.87 -9.81
C GLU A 282 7.97 -15.24 -10.12
N MET A 283 8.57 -15.38 -11.30
CA MET A 283 9.12 -16.64 -11.81
C MET A 283 10.05 -17.33 -10.81
N HIS A 284 10.67 -16.59 -9.91
CA HIS A 284 11.54 -17.10 -8.85
C HIS A 284 10.81 -18.05 -7.89
N THR A 285 9.50 -17.91 -7.72
CA THR A 285 8.69 -18.81 -6.88
C THR A 285 8.65 -20.23 -7.44
N LEU A 286 8.68 -20.39 -8.76
CA LEU A 286 8.73 -21.69 -9.43
C LEU A 286 10.13 -22.29 -9.48
N VAL A 287 11.19 -21.45 -9.53
CA VAL A 287 12.57 -21.86 -9.77
C VAL A 287 13.36 -21.99 -8.49
N GLY A 288 13.01 -21.22 -7.45
CA GLY A 288 13.85 -21.05 -6.25
C GLY A 288 13.40 -21.78 -4.99
N ALA A 289 12.22 -22.31 -4.98
CA ALA A 289 11.58 -22.84 -3.79
C ALA A 289 12.19 -24.15 -3.22
N GLY A 290 13.17 -24.74 -3.87
CA GLY A 290 13.71 -26.07 -3.52
C GLY A 290 14.78 -26.13 -2.43
N LYS A 291 15.20 -25.02 -1.81
CA LYS A 291 16.34 -25.01 -0.86
C LYS A 291 15.98 -24.86 0.62
N SER A 292 14.76 -24.58 0.96
CA SER A 292 14.23 -24.63 2.33
C SER A 292 13.39 -25.89 2.51
N GLU A 293 13.51 -26.57 3.64
CA GLU A 293 12.73 -27.77 3.98
C GLU A 293 11.23 -27.49 3.79
N GLY A 294 10.62 -28.11 2.76
CA GLY A 294 9.20 -28.00 2.42
C GLY A 294 8.84 -27.12 1.22
N ALA A 295 9.78 -26.47 0.55
CA ALA A 295 9.52 -25.60 -0.58
C ALA A 295 9.41 -26.36 -1.93
N MET A 296 8.54 -25.87 -2.82
CA MET A 296 8.18 -26.51 -4.09
C MET A 296 9.25 -26.22 -5.17
N ASP A 297 9.90 -27.24 -5.71
CA ASP A 297 10.88 -27.09 -6.82
C ASP A 297 10.25 -27.52 -8.15
N ALA A 298 9.57 -26.59 -8.82
CA ALA A 298 8.98 -26.80 -10.13
C ALA A 298 10.01 -26.68 -11.29
N SER A 299 11.25 -26.30 -11.01
CA SER A 299 12.28 -26.11 -12.02
C SER A 299 12.57 -27.40 -12.80
N ASN A 300 12.44 -28.57 -12.15
CA ASN A 300 12.64 -29.87 -12.80
C ASN A 300 11.56 -30.21 -13.84
N LEU A 301 10.37 -29.62 -13.76
CA LEU A 301 9.30 -29.76 -14.74
C LEU A 301 9.47 -28.78 -15.91
N LEU A 302 9.90 -27.54 -15.64
CA LEU A 302 10.11 -26.50 -16.64
C LEU A 302 11.35 -26.72 -17.50
N LYS A 303 12.48 -27.16 -16.91
CA LYS A 303 13.76 -27.34 -17.61
C LYS A 303 13.69 -28.24 -18.86
N PRO A 304 13.04 -29.42 -18.83
CA PRO A 304 12.92 -30.26 -20.01
C PRO A 304 12.11 -29.63 -21.13
N ALA A 305 10.99 -28.95 -20.79
CA ALA A 305 10.13 -28.28 -21.78
C ALA A 305 10.84 -27.09 -22.45
N LEU A 306 11.56 -26.28 -21.65
CA LEU A 306 12.40 -25.19 -22.15
C LEU A 306 13.58 -25.72 -22.99
N ALA A 307 14.18 -26.84 -22.59
CA ALA A 307 15.33 -27.43 -23.29
C ALA A 307 14.95 -27.93 -24.69
N ARG A 308 13.76 -28.49 -24.85
CA ARG A 308 13.24 -28.99 -26.13
C ARG A 308 12.62 -27.89 -26.98
N GLY A 309 12.42 -26.68 -26.44
CA GLY A 309 11.72 -25.60 -27.15
C GLY A 309 10.20 -25.80 -27.24
N GLU A 310 9.65 -26.67 -26.41
CA GLU A 310 8.21 -26.96 -26.33
C GLU A 310 7.44 -25.89 -25.53
N LEU A 311 8.16 -25.08 -24.76
CA LEU A 311 7.61 -24.00 -23.94
C LEU A 311 8.18 -22.67 -24.40
N HIS A 312 7.32 -21.74 -24.77
CA HIS A 312 7.62 -20.32 -24.93
C HIS A 312 7.08 -19.57 -23.71
N CYS A 313 7.93 -18.88 -23.00
CA CYS A 313 7.50 -18.14 -21.81
C CYS A 313 8.20 -16.78 -21.66
N ILE A 314 7.50 -15.89 -20.97
CA ILE A 314 7.99 -14.61 -20.49
C ILE A 314 8.01 -14.70 -18.98
N GLY A 315 9.18 -14.59 -18.37
CA GLY A 315 9.30 -14.51 -16.89
C GLY A 315 9.34 -13.07 -16.42
N ALA A 316 8.87 -12.79 -15.20
CA ALA A 316 9.09 -11.54 -14.50
C ALA A 316 9.67 -11.83 -13.11
N THR A 317 10.66 -11.04 -12.67
CA THR A 317 11.31 -11.21 -11.36
C THR A 317 12.11 -9.96 -10.99
N THR A 318 12.61 -9.87 -9.77
CA THR A 318 13.55 -8.82 -9.34
C THR A 318 14.99 -9.17 -9.72
N LEU A 319 15.89 -8.17 -9.67
CA LEU A 319 17.30 -8.38 -10.01
C LEU A 319 17.99 -9.36 -9.04
N ASP A 320 17.72 -9.24 -7.76
CA ASP A 320 18.31 -10.08 -6.73
C ASP A 320 17.86 -11.55 -6.84
N GLU A 321 16.59 -11.75 -7.11
CA GLU A 321 16.01 -13.08 -7.32
C GLU A 321 16.50 -13.70 -8.63
N TYR A 322 16.62 -12.90 -9.70
CA TYR A 322 17.23 -13.36 -10.94
C TYR A 322 18.65 -13.89 -10.72
N ARG A 323 19.50 -13.09 -10.04
CA ARG A 323 20.87 -13.50 -9.69
C ARG A 323 20.91 -14.74 -8.82
N LYS A 324 20.01 -14.83 -7.84
CA LYS A 324 19.97 -15.92 -6.87
C LYS A 324 19.51 -17.25 -7.45
N TYR A 325 18.51 -17.23 -8.35
CA TYR A 325 17.79 -18.44 -8.78
C TYR A 325 17.97 -18.78 -10.25
N VAL A 326 18.03 -17.79 -11.15
CA VAL A 326 18.09 -18.02 -12.61
C VAL A 326 19.53 -18.00 -13.12
N GLU A 327 20.31 -17.00 -12.76
CA GLU A 327 21.69 -16.82 -13.24
C GLU A 327 22.64 -17.92 -12.74
N LYS A 328 22.41 -18.44 -11.53
CA LYS A 328 23.18 -19.55 -10.95
C LYS A 328 22.86 -20.93 -11.54
N ASP A 329 21.76 -21.06 -12.28
CA ASP A 329 21.38 -22.29 -12.93
C ASP A 329 21.77 -22.29 -14.43
N PRO A 330 22.82 -23.06 -14.83
CA PRO A 330 23.30 -23.03 -16.21
C PRO A 330 22.27 -23.46 -17.26
N ALA A 331 21.27 -24.26 -16.88
CA ALA A 331 20.23 -24.72 -17.80
C ALA A 331 19.23 -23.59 -18.10
N LEU A 332 18.86 -22.81 -17.11
CA LEU A 332 17.98 -21.66 -17.24
C LEU A 332 18.67 -20.47 -17.90
N GLN A 333 19.90 -20.16 -17.48
CA GLN A 333 20.72 -19.07 -18.05
C GLN A 333 20.89 -19.18 -19.58
N ARG A 334 20.98 -20.40 -20.10
CA ARG A 334 21.11 -20.66 -21.55
C ARG A 334 19.80 -20.52 -22.32
N ARG A 335 18.65 -20.43 -21.64
CA ARG A 335 17.33 -20.39 -22.24
C ARG A 335 16.62 -19.06 -22.09
N PHE A 336 16.93 -18.35 -21.04
CA PHE A 336 16.37 -17.04 -20.75
C PHE A 336 17.29 -15.90 -21.21
N GLN A 337 16.68 -14.81 -21.65
CA GLN A 337 17.36 -13.58 -22.02
C GLN A 337 16.83 -12.43 -21.17
N PRO A 338 17.66 -11.74 -20.39
CA PRO A 338 17.21 -10.63 -19.58
C PRO A 338 16.76 -9.42 -20.41
N VAL A 339 15.68 -8.79 -19.95
CA VAL A 339 15.17 -7.49 -20.37
C VAL A 339 15.07 -6.65 -19.10
N PHE A 340 15.90 -5.63 -18.98
CA PHE A 340 15.88 -4.76 -17.80
C PHE A 340 14.74 -3.76 -17.92
N VAL A 341 13.96 -3.66 -16.85
CA VAL A 341 12.82 -2.75 -16.70
C VAL A 341 13.17 -1.77 -15.60
N GLY A 342 13.60 -0.58 -15.99
CA GLY A 342 13.95 0.48 -15.04
C GLY A 342 12.74 1.21 -14.49
N GLU A 343 12.95 1.94 -13.38
CA GLU A 343 11.99 2.90 -12.90
C GLU A 343 11.78 4.00 -13.96
N PRO A 344 10.54 4.32 -14.35
CA PRO A 344 10.28 5.40 -15.30
C PRO A 344 10.64 6.76 -14.69
N THR A 345 10.93 7.74 -15.55
CA THR A 345 11.13 9.11 -15.10
C THR A 345 9.82 9.69 -14.54
N VAL A 346 9.90 10.81 -13.83
CA VAL A 346 8.69 11.53 -13.36
C VAL A 346 7.82 11.94 -14.55
N GLU A 347 8.41 12.39 -15.64
CA GLU A 347 7.71 12.79 -16.87
C GLU A 347 6.99 11.62 -17.55
N ASP A 348 7.65 10.46 -17.64
CA ASP A 348 7.02 9.23 -18.15
C ASP A 348 5.88 8.78 -17.23
N SER A 349 6.07 8.87 -15.92
CA SER A 349 5.06 8.53 -14.93
C SER A 349 3.83 9.43 -15.02
N ILE A 350 4.01 10.74 -15.24
CA ILE A 350 2.90 11.67 -15.49
C ILE A 350 2.13 11.24 -16.75
N SER A 351 2.82 10.84 -17.79
CA SER A 351 2.19 10.36 -19.04
C SER A 351 1.41 9.07 -18.83
N ILE A 352 1.96 8.14 -18.03
CA ILE A 352 1.27 6.89 -17.64
C ILE A 352 0.01 7.21 -16.84
N LEU A 353 0.10 8.06 -15.82
CA LEU A 353 -1.04 8.45 -14.99
C LEU A 353 -2.14 9.15 -15.80
N ARG A 354 -1.78 10.01 -16.77
CA ARG A 354 -2.74 10.63 -17.68
C ARG A 354 -3.50 9.60 -18.52
N GLY A 355 -2.81 8.54 -18.94
CA GLY A 355 -3.46 7.46 -19.68
C GLY A 355 -4.37 6.57 -18.83
N LEU A 356 -4.11 6.47 -17.54
CA LEU A 356 -4.93 5.71 -16.59
C LEU A 356 -6.08 6.54 -15.99
N LYS A 357 -5.98 7.87 -16.07
CA LYS A 357 -6.89 8.84 -15.44
C LYS A 357 -8.36 8.49 -15.64
N GLU A 358 -8.80 8.32 -16.90
CA GLU A 358 -10.21 8.10 -17.23
C GLU A 358 -10.78 6.85 -16.55
N LYS A 359 -9.99 5.78 -16.42
CA LYS A 359 -10.41 4.54 -15.77
C LYS A 359 -10.57 4.69 -14.26
N TYR A 360 -9.67 5.44 -13.61
CA TYR A 360 -9.77 5.74 -12.18
C TYR A 360 -10.92 6.71 -11.88
N GLU A 361 -11.12 7.72 -12.74
CA GLU A 361 -12.28 8.62 -12.66
C GLU A 361 -13.61 7.85 -12.76
N LEU A 362 -13.67 6.87 -13.68
CA LEU A 362 -14.86 6.03 -13.86
C LEU A 362 -15.08 5.12 -12.63
N HIS A 363 -13.99 4.48 -12.14
CA HIS A 363 -14.08 3.56 -11.01
C HIS A 363 -14.53 4.26 -9.71
N HIS A 364 -13.99 5.44 -9.43
CA HIS A 364 -14.30 6.18 -8.21
C HIS A 364 -15.46 7.16 -8.35
N GLY A 365 -15.88 7.48 -9.58
CA GLY A 365 -16.94 8.46 -9.83
C GLY A 365 -16.56 9.91 -9.51
N VAL A 366 -15.26 10.22 -9.46
CA VAL A 366 -14.70 11.53 -9.15
C VAL A 366 -13.78 12.00 -10.27
N ARG A 367 -13.61 13.31 -10.42
CA ARG A 367 -12.70 13.91 -11.40
C ARG A 367 -11.29 14.03 -10.82
N ILE A 368 -10.26 13.73 -11.61
CA ILE A 368 -8.86 13.87 -11.22
C ILE A 368 -8.26 15.03 -12.02
N THR A 369 -7.78 16.06 -11.34
CA THR A 369 -7.16 17.20 -12.01
C THR A 369 -5.77 16.85 -12.55
N ASP A 370 -5.31 17.55 -13.60
CA ASP A 370 -3.95 17.36 -14.10
C ASP A 370 -2.91 17.75 -13.04
N GLY A 371 -3.22 18.76 -12.22
CA GLY A 371 -2.40 19.15 -11.07
C GLY A 371 -2.22 18.01 -10.05
N ALA A 372 -3.26 17.20 -9.80
CA ALA A 372 -3.18 16.03 -8.94
C ALA A 372 -2.25 14.95 -9.54
N ILE A 373 -2.32 14.73 -10.85
CA ILE A 373 -1.46 13.76 -11.55
C ILE A 373 0.02 14.17 -11.44
N VAL A 374 0.32 15.44 -11.73
CA VAL A 374 1.67 15.99 -11.60
C VAL A 374 2.14 15.90 -10.15
N ALA A 375 1.29 16.25 -9.19
CA ALA A 375 1.60 16.14 -7.77
C ALA A 375 1.85 14.68 -7.36
N ALA A 376 1.03 13.72 -7.81
CA ALA A 376 1.21 12.31 -7.49
C ALA A 376 2.57 11.77 -7.93
N ALA A 377 3.00 12.08 -9.16
CA ALA A 377 4.30 11.66 -9.67
C ALA A 377 5.46 12.39 -8.95
N THR A 378 5.40 13.71 -8.80
CA THR A 378 6.49 14.50 -8.23
C THR A 378 6.65 14.29 -6.72
N LEU A 379 5.54 14.29 -5.97
CA LEU A 379 5.58 14.12 -4.52
C LEU A 379 5.94 12.68 -4.14
N SER A 380 5.42 11.67 -4.86
CA SER A 380 5.82 10.28 -4.61
C SER A 380 7.29 10.04 -4.88
N HIS A 381 7.82 10.60 -5.98
CA HIS A 381 9.24 10.49 -6.30
C HIS A 381 10.11 11.11 -5.21
N ARG A 382 9.71 12.29 -4.72
CA ARG A 382 10.48 13.07 -3.73
C ARG A 382 10.37 12.52 -2.31
N TYR A 383 9.20 12.02 -1.91
CA TYR A 383 8.89 11.75 -0.50
C TYR A 383 8.69 10.27 -0.15
N ILE A 384 8.52 9.39 -1.14
CA ILE A 384 8.35 7.96 -0.94
C ILE A 384 9.55 7.23 -1.57
N SER A 385 10.54 6.88 -0.74
CA SER A 385 11.81 6.29 -1.18
C SER A 385 11.84 4.76 -1.13
N ASP A 386 10.89 4.13 -0.45
CA ASP A 386 10.82 2.68 -0.27
C ASP A 386 10.02 1.95 -1.36
N ARG A 387 9.42 2.70 -2.31
CA ARG A 387 8.63 2.20 -3.44
C ARG A 387 9.04 2.90 -4.74
N PHE A 388 8.72 2.29 -5.88
CA PHE A 388 9.13 2.76 -7.20
C PHE A 388 7.96 3.34 -8.01
N LEU A 389 8.28 4.27 -8.92
CA LEU A 389 7.36 4.74 -9.95
C LEU A 389 7.12 3.63 -10.99
N PRO A 390 5.95 3.57 -11.63
CA PRO A 390 4.78 4.45 -11.45
C PRO A 390 3.85 4.02 -10.31
N ASP A 391 4.05 2.85 -9.71
CA ASP A 391 3.15 2.19 -8.78
C ASP A 391 2.80 3.09 -7.59
N LYS A 392 3.80 3.68 -6.92
CA LYS A 392 3.58 4.59 -5.79
C LYS A 392 2.75 5.83 -6.15
N ALA A 393 2.85 6.32 -7.39
CA ALA A 393 2.07 7.47 -7.85
C ALA A 393 0.64 7.07 -8.23
N ILE A 394 0.45 5.87 -8.79
CA ILE A 394 -0.86 5.27 -9.06
C ILE A 394 -1.61 5.07 -7.74
N ASP A 395 -0.97 4.47 -6.74
CA ASP A 395 -1.57 4.25 -5.43
C ASP A 395 -1.99 5.55 -4.73
N LEU A 396 -1.18 6.63 -4.84
CA LEU A 396 -1.55 7.93 -4.30
C LEU A 396 -2.81 8.49 -4.98
N MET A 397 -2.88 8.35 -6.30
CA MET A 397 -4.04 8.80 -7.08
C MET A 397 -5.28 7.99 -6.71
N ASP A 398 -5.14 6.67 -6.57
CA ASP A 398 -6.22 5.76 -6.19
C ASP A 398 -6.74 6.03 -4.77
N GLU A 399 -5.83 6.19 -3.79
CA GLU A 399 -6.22 6.49 -2.41
C GLU A 399 -6.87 7.88 -2.29
N ALA A 400 -6.34 8.90 -2.98
CA ALA A 400 -6.94 10.23 -2.97
C ALA A 400 -8.35 10.22 -3.60
N ALA A 401 -8.52 9.52 -4.73
CA ALA A 401 -9.82 9.38 -5.38
C ALA A 401 -10.82 8.59 -4.50
N SER A 402 -10.37 7.52 -3.87
CA SER A 402 -11.17 6.74 -2.92
C SER A 402 -11.61 7.59 -1.73
N ARG A 403 -10.74 8.46 -1.22
CA ARG A 403 -11.05 9.37 -0.11
C ARG A 403 -12.12 10.38 -0.49
N ILE A 404 -11.98 11.06 -1.63
CA ILE A 404 -12.98 12.02 -2.12
C ILE A 404 -14.31 11.32 -2.35
N ARG A 405 -14.32 10.13 -2.96
CA ARG A 405 -15.52 9.31 -3.07
C ARG A 405 -16.18 9.04 -1.71
N MET A 406 -15.39 8.68 -0.70
CA MET A 406 -15.90 8.44 0.65
C MET A 406 -16.47 9.71 1.28
N GLU A 407 -15.85 10.88 1.04
CA GLU A 407 -16.36 12.19 1.48
C GLU A 407 -17.71 12.51 0.80
N VAL A 408 -17.86 12.20 -0.50
CA VAL A 408 -19.11 12.36 -1.26
C VAL A 408 -20.23 11.42 -0.75
N GLU A 409 -19.87 10.18 -0.45
CA GLU A 409 -20.82 9.15 0.03
C GLU A 409 -21.21 9.34 1.50
N SER A 410 -20.36 9.96 2.31
CA SER A 410 -20.54 10.19 3.74
C SER A 410 -21.24 11.51 4.03
N LYS A 411 -21.90 11.60 5.18
CA LYS A 411 -22.46 12.89 5.62
C LYS A 411 -21.33 13.90 5.88
N PRO A 412 -21.42 15.14 5.38
CA PRO A 412 -20.47 16.20 5.67
C PRO A 412 -20.34 16.45 7.19
N GLU A 413 -19.12 16.83 7.63
CA GLU A 413 -18.80 17.06 9.03
C GLU A 413 -19.70 18.09 9.70
N GLU A 414 -20.14 19.10 8.93
CA GLU A 414 -21.09 20.12 9.40
C GLU A 414 -22.42 19.49 9.83
N ILE A 415 -22.97 18.59 9.00
CA ILE A 415 -24.24 17.91 9.31
C ILE A 415 -24.04 16.94 10.48
N GLU A 416 -22.94 16.22 10.50
CA GLU A 416 -22.63 15.26 11.59
C GLU A 416 -22.48 15.99 12.93
N THR A 417 -21.86 17.15 12.95
CA THR A 417 -21.70 17.97 14.16
C THR A 417 -23.05 18.47 14.67
N LEU A 418 -23.93 18.92 13.74
CA LEU A 418 -25.30 19.29 14.10
C LEU A 418 -26.09 18.11 14.65
N ASP A 419 -26.01 16.95 13.99
CA ASP A 419 -26.70 15.73 14.43
C ASP A 419 -26.24 15.29 15.82
N ARG A 420 -24.94 15.34 16.13
CA ARG A 420 -24.39 15.04 17.47
C ARG A 420 -24.94 16.02 18.53
N ARG A 421 -24.99 17.31 18.19
CA ARG A 421 -25.53 18.33 19.10
C ARG A 421 -27.02 18.13 19.33
N ILE A 422 -27.79 17.82 18.29
CA ILE A 422 -29.22 17.47 18.38
C ILE A 422 -29.41 16.27 19.31
N ILE A 423 -28.61 15.21 19.18
CA ILE A 423 -28.69 14.03 20.04
C ILE A 423 -28.39 14.42 21.50
N GLN A 424 -27.38 15.22 21.79
CA GLN A 424 -27.06 15.71 23.13
C GLN A 424 -28.22 16.47 23.74
N MET A 425 -28.81 17.40 22.95
CA MET A 425 -29.95 18.20 23.42
C MET A 425 -31.21 17.37 23.61
N LYS A 426 -31.46 16.34 22.81
CA LYS A 426 -32.56 15.38 23.06
C LYS A 426 -32.39 14.59 24.35
N ILE A 427 -31.15 14.23 24.69
CA ILE A 427 -30.87 13.58 25.99
C ILE A 427 -31.15 14.54 27.14
N GLU A 428 -30.72 15.82 27.03
CA GLU A 428 -31.00 16.88 28.01
C GLU A 428 -32.52 17.13 28.13
N GLU A 429 -33.24 17.20 27.03
CA GLU A 429 -34.70 17.33 26.99
C GLU A 429 -35.39 16.17 27.74
N ALA A 430 -34.99 14.96 27.46
CA ALA A 430 -35.52 13.78 28.13
C ALA A 430 -35.27 13.77 29.64
N ALA A 431 -34.16 14.35 30.10
CA ALA A 431 -33.84 14.54 31.52
C ALA A 431 -34.72 15.63 32.15
N LEU A 432 -34.76 16.83 31.52
CA LEU A 432 -35.48 17.97 32.01
C LEU A 432 -37.03 17.78 32.02
N THR A 433 -37.56 16.96 31.13
CA THR A 433 -38.97 16.62 31.06
C THR A 433 -39.46 15.92 32.33
N LYS A 434 -38.57 15.27 33.08
CA LYS A 434 -38.87 14.56 34.35
C LYS A 434 -38.84 15.49 35.56
N GLU A 435 -38.29 16.69 35.42
CA GLU A 435 -38.14 17.67 36.49
C GLU A 435 -39.40 18.54 36.60
N THR A 436 -39.77 18.99 37.83
CA THR A 436 -40.98 19.72 38.07
C THR A 436 -40.81 21.18 38.51
N ASP A 437 -39.57 21.58 38.80
CA ASP A 437 -39.21 22.92 39.26
C ASP A 437 -39.31 23.97 38.14
N ALA A 438 -39.50 25.24 38.53
CA ALA A 438 -39.71 26.34 37.56
C ALA A 438 -38.48 26.64 36.68
N ALA A 439 -37.28 26.45 37.22
CA ALA A 439 -36.00 26.71 36.49
C ALA A 439 -35.78 25.67 35.38
N SER A 440 -36.07 24.38 35.67
CA SER A 440 -35.99 23.30 34.69
C SER A 440 -37.02 23.47 33.59
N LYS A 441 -38.23 23.99 33.90
CA LYS A 441 -39.26 24.28 32.88
C LYS A 441 -38.83 25.43 31.93
N ASP A 442 -38.29 26.50 32.47
CA ASP A 442 -37.77 27.62 31.63
C ASP A 442 -36.60 27.14 30.74
N ARG A 443 -35.71 26.34 31.30
CA ARG A 443 -34.62 25.71 30.53
C ARG A 443 -35.13 24.78 29.46
N LEU A 444 -36.15 23.98 29.73
CA LEU A 444 -36.76 23.05 28.77
C LEU A 444 -37.40 23.80 27.60
N GLU A 445 -38.07 24.93 27.85
CA GLU A 445 -38.68 25.72 26.78
C GLU A 445 -37.62 26.34 25.85
N LYS A 446 -36.57 26.89 26.43
CA LYS A 446 -35.41 27.42 25.64
C LYS A 446 -34.72 26.32 24.85
N LEU A 447 -34.49 25.16 25.48
CA LEU A 447 -33.84 24.02 24.83
C LEU A 447 -34.69 23.54 23.64
N ARG A 448 -36.03 23.45 23.77
CA ARG A 448 -36.91 23.04 22.68
C ARG A 448 -36.89 24.01 21.51
N ALA A 449 -36.82 25.32 21.78
CA ALA A 449 -36.70 26.32 20.71
C ALA A 449 -35.35 26.19 19.97
N GLU A 450 -34.26 26.01 20.71
CA GLU A 450 -32.92 25.78 20.12
C GLU A 450 -32.88 24.47 19.32
N LEU A 451 -33.45 23.40 19.87
CA LEU A 451 -33.51 22.06 19.22
C LEU A 451 -34.30 22.13 17.92
N ALA A 452 -35.46 22.78 17.89
CA ALA A 452 -36.26 22.94 16.67
C ALA A 452 -35.48 23.71 15.57
N ASN A 453 -34.74 24.74 15.94
CA ASN A 453 -33.89 25.48 14.99
C ASN A 453 -32.75 24.60 14.43
N LEU A 454 -32.04 23.83 15.28
CA LEU A 454 -30.96 22.94 14.83
C LEU A 454 -31.48 21.77 13.98
N GLU A 455 -32.66 21.23 14.30
CA GLU A 455 -33.33 20.19 13.49
C GLU A 455 -33.70 20.72 12.10
N GLN A 456 -34.21 21.95 12.03
CA GLN A 456 -34.50 22.58 10.75
C GLN A 456 -33.23 22.79 9.93
N GLN A 457 -32.18 23.32 10.52
CA GLN A 457 -30.88 23.50 9.85
C GLN A 457 -30.30 22.18 9.34
N SER A 458 -30.30 21.13 10.19
CA SER A 458 -29.80 19.79 9.79
C SER A 458 -30.67 19.21 8.66
N ALA A 459 -31.99 19.40 8.67
CA ALA A 459 -32.87 18.93 7.61
C ALA A 459 -32.63 19.65 6.29
N GLU A 460 -32.47 20.98 6.30
CA GLU A 460 -32.16 21.79 5.10
C GLU A 460 -30.81 21.41 4.47
N LEU A 461 -29.77 21.26 5.30
CA LEU A 461 -28.45 20.83 4.85
C LEU A 461 -28.45 19.39 4.33
N THR A 462 -29.16 18.49 5.00
CA THR A 462 -29.30 17.08 4.59
C THR A 462 -30.02 16.98 3.24
N GLN A 463 -31.07 17.80 3.01
CA GLN A 463 -31.77 17.82 1.72
C GLN A 463 -30.86 18.31 0.60
N LYS A 464 -30.07 19.38 0.84
CA LYS A 464 -29.09 19.88 -0.14
C LYS A 464 -28.04 18.81 -0.45
N TRP A 465 -27.45 18.20 0.56
CA TRP A 465 -26.48 17.12 0.41
C TRP A 465 -27.05 15.93 -0.39
N GLN A 466 -28.28 15.49 -0.10
CA GLN A 466 -28.91 14.41 -0.85
C GLN A 466 -29.13 14.77 -2.33
N ALA A 467 -29.55 15.99 -2.63
CA ALA A 467 -29.75 16.46 -3.99
C ALA A 467 -28.41 16.53 -4.78
N GLU A 468 -27.33 17.00 -4.13
CA GLU A 468 -25.98 17.00 -4.73
C GLU A 468 -25.48 15.57 -4.97
N LYS A 469 -25.65 14.67 -3.99
CA LYS A 469 -25.28 13.26 -4.11
C LYS A 469 -26.01 12.55 -5.26
N GLU A 470 -27.31 12.76 -5.41
CA GLU A 470 -28.11 12.20 -6.51
C GLU A 470 -27.60 12.70 -7.88
N LYS A 471 -27.20 13.97 -7.96
CA LYS A 471 -26.64 14.56 -9.17
C LYS A 471 -25.30 13.91 -9.53
N ILE A 472 -24.38 13.76 -8.56
CA ILE A 472 -23.07 13.10 -8.77
C ILE A 472 -23.26 11.66 -9.26
N HIS A 473 -24.19 10.92 -8.67
CA HIS A 473 -24.52 9.57 -9.12
C HIS A 473 -25.08 9.54 -10.56
N ALA A 474 -25.90 10.53 -10.94
CA ALA A 474 -26.42 10.62 -12.30
C ALA A 474 -25.29 10.90 -13.31
N GLU A 475 -24.36 11.80 -12.99
CA GLU A 475 -23.18 12.07 -13.82
C GLU A 475 -22.25 10.85 -13.96
N ALA A 476 -22.00 10.14 -12.86
CA ALA A 476 -21.19 8.90 -12.86
C ALA A 476 -21.81 7.83 -13.79
N LYS A 477 -23.14 7.68 -13.76
CA LYS A 477 -23.85 6.74 -14.63
C LYS A 477 -23.74 7.12 -16.12
N ILE A 478 -23.83 8.41 -16.45
CA ILE A 478 -23.66 8.88 -17.84
C ILE A 478 -22.22 8.61 -18.32
N LYS A 479 -21.21 8.82 -17.47
CA LYS A 479 -19.81 8.51 -17.79
C LYS A 479 -19.61 7.01 -18.04
N GLU A 480 -20.22 6.14 -17.22
CA GLU A 480 -20.18 4.68 -17.41
C GLU A 480 -20.82 4.24 -18.74
N GLU A 481 -21.98 4.82 -19.08
CA GLU A 481 -22.65 4.57 -20.35
C GLU A 481 -21.83 5.06 -21.55
N LEU A 482 -21.13 6.20 -21.40
CA LEU A 482 -20.25 6.75 -22.43
C LEU A 482 -19.02 5.85 -22.67
N ASP A 483 -18.38 5.36 -21.61
CA ASP A 483 -17.23 4.45 -21.71
C ASP A 483 -17.64 3.10 -22.35
N ALA A 484 -18.78 2.57 -21.93
CA ALA A 484 -19.35 1.37 -22.55
C ALA A 484 -19.63 1.59 -24.04
N ALA A 485 -20.15 2.77 -24.43
CA ALA A 485 -20.40 3.10 -25.85
C ALA A 485 -19.09 3.25 -26.64
N ARG A 486 -18.06 3.88 -26.07
CA ARG A 486 -16.71 3.99 -26.68
C ARG A 486 -16.06 2.61 -26.87
N SER A 487 -16.13 1.74 -25.87
CA SER A 487 -15.63 0.36 -25.95
C SER A 487 -16.38 -0.43 -27.03
N GLN A 488 -17.70 -0.28 -27.15
CA GLN A 488 -18.48 -0.92 -28.22
C GLN A 488 -18.13 -0.37 -29.59
N LEU A 489 -17.83 0.92 -29.74
CA LEU A 489 -17.37 1.53 -30.98
C LEU A 489 -16.06 0.93 -31.43
N GLU A 490 -15.08 0.78 -30.55
CA GLU A 490 -13.81 0.12 -30.87
C GLU A 490 -14.01 -1.33 -31.32
N LEU A 491 -14.87 -2.10 -30.65
CA LEU A 491 -15.19 -3.46 -31.01
C LEU A 491 -15.88 -3.55 -32.39
N ALA A 492 -16.83 -2.65 -32.65
CA ALA A 492 -17.51 -2.57 -33.95
C ALA A 492 -16.55 -2.19 -35.08
N GLN A 493 -15.64 -1.26 -34.86
CA GLN A 493 -14.59 -0.89 -35.84
C GLN A 493 -13.66 -2.06 -36.14
N ARG A 494 -13.19 -2.79 -35.10
CA ARG A 494 -12.36 -3.99 -35.26
C ARG A 494 -13.08 -5.13 -35.98
N ALA A 495 -14.38 -5.30 -35.73
CA ALA A 495 -15.21 -6.30 -36.40
C ALA A 495 -15.62 -5.90 -37.84
N GLY A 496 -15.33 -4.65 -38.27
CA GLY A 496 -15.73 -4.13 -39.56
C GLY A 496 -17.22 -3.82 -39.68
N ASP A 497 -17.96 -3.76 -38.58
CA ASP A 497 -19.38 -3.38 -38.54
C ASP A 497 -19.50 -1.84 -38.56
N LEU A 498 -19.41 -1.32 -39.80
CA LEU A 498 -19.48 0.12 -40.06
C LEU A 498 -20.85 0.73 -39.73
N ALA A 499 -21.93 -0.08 -39.77
CA ALA A 499 -23.26 0.42 -39.43
C ALA A 499 -23.38 0.71 -37.95
N LYS A 500 -22.98 -0.23 -37.09
CA LYS A 500 -22.97 -0.06 -35.63
C LYS A 500 -21.95 0.98 -35.20
N ALA A 501 -20.76 1.02 -35.81
CA ALA A 501 -19.75 2.04 -35.57
C ALA A 501 -20.26 3.44 -35.90
N GLY A 502 -21.00 3.62 -36.97
CA GLY A 502 -21.63 4.89 -37.36
C GLY A 502 -22.72 5.33 -36.39
N GLU A 503 -23.61 4.43 -35.96
CA GLU A 503 -24.63 4.69 -34.95
C GLU A 503 -24.03 5.16 -33.64
N LEU A 504 -23.00 4.48 -33.16
CA LEU A 504 -22.30 4.85 -31.92
C LEU A 504 -21.57 6.19 -32.05
N SER A 505 -20.80 6.37 -33.14
CA SER A 505 -19.94 7.57 -33.30
C SER A 505 -20.73 8.86 -33.57
N TYR A 506 -21.82 8.79 -34.32
CA TYR A 506 -22.60 9.99 -34.72
C TYR A 506 -23.93 10.15 -33.99
N GLY A 507 -24.39 9.11 -33.28
CA GLY A 507 -25.66 9.13 -32.55
C GLY A 507 -25.47 9.06 -31.04
N THR A 508 -25.06 7.90 -30.53
CA THR A 508 -25.08 7.61 -29.08
C THR A 508 -24.04 8.41 -28.30
N ILE A 509 -22.77 8.41 -28.75
CA ILE A 509 -21.69 9.10 -28.05
C ILE A 509 -21.90 10.59 -27.96
N PRO A 510 -22.20 11.34 -29.04
CA PRO A 510 -22.47 12.77 -28.96
C PRO A 510 -23.71 13.12 -28.12
N ALA A 511 -24.73 12.24 -28.08
CA ALA A 511 -25.89 12.43 -27.24
C ALA A 511 -25.55 12.32 -25.74
N LEU A 512 -24.73 11.33 -25.36
CA LEU A 512 -24.25 11.15 -23.99
C LEU A 512 -23.28 12.27 -23.56
N GLU A 513 -22.40 12.71 -24.46
CA GLU A 513 -21.49 13.85 -24.20
C GLU A 513 -22.28 15.13 -23.94
N LYS A 514 -23.34 15.41 -24.73
CA LYS A 514 -24.21 16.54 -24.50
C LYS A 514 -24.98 16.46 -23.18
N GLN A 515 -25.47 15.27 -22.82
CA GLN A 515 -26.12 15.05 -21.52
C GLN A 515 -25.14 15.27 -20.35
N LEU A 516 -23.87 14.88 -20.52
CA LEU A 516 -22.83 15.12 -19.52
C LEU A 516 -22.53 16.61 -19.37
N GLU A 517 -22.41 17.36 -20.49
CA GLU A 517 -22.22 18.81 -20.45
C GLU A 517 -23.41 19.53 -19.78
N GLU A 518 -24.65 19.13 -20.09
CA GLU A 518 -25.85 19.69 -19.46
C GLU A 518 -25.90 19.40 -17.95
N ALA A 519 -25.48 18.21 -17.51
CA ALA A 519 -25.40 17.86 -16.10
C ALA A 519 -24.32 18.68 -15.36
N GLN A 520 -23.17 18.92 -15.99
CA GLN A 520 -22.07 19.71 -15.42
C GLN A 520 -22.36 21.22 -15.39
N ALA A 521 -23.12 21.78 -16.35
CA ALA A 521 -23.43 23.19 -16.42
C ALA A 521 -24.28 23.73 -15.25
N VAL A 522 -24.92 22.85 -14.48
CA VAL A 522 -25.79 23.21 -13.34
C VAL A 522 -24.98 23.35 -12.03
N SER A 523 -23.65 23.17 -12.04
CA SER A 523 -22.79 23.25 -10.85
C SER A 523 -22.51 24.67 -10.41
N GLY A 524 -23.21 25.13 -9.37
CA GLY A 524 -22.89 26.34 -8.62
C GLY A 524 -22.82 26.02 -7.13
N ASN A 525 -21.81 26.52 -6.42
CA ASN A 525 -21.57 26.43 -4.96
C ASN A 525 -21.91 25.06 -4.35
N ALA A 526 -21.15 24.03 -4.74
CA ALA A 526 -21.33 22.68 -4.22
C ALA A 526 -20.78 22.55 -2.80
N MET A 527 -21.54 21.91 -1.91
CA MET A 527 -21.06 21.47 -0.57
C MET A 527 -20.06 20.31 -0.68
N LEU A 528 -20.15 19.52 -1.74
CA LEU A 528 -19.32 18.35 -1.98
C LEU A 528 -18.21 18.67 -2.97
N ARG A 529 -17.00 18.21 -2.67
CA ARG A 529 -15.87 18.26 -3.60
C ARG A 529 -15.92 17.03 -4.50
N GLU A 530 -15.94 17.26 -5.80
CA GLU A 530 -15.99 16.20 -6.81
C GLU A 530 -14.63 15.97 -7.49
N GLU A 531 -13.65 16.81 -7.17
CA GLU A 531 -12.35 16.81 -7.84
C GLU A 531 -11.22 16.47 -6.88
N VAL A 532 -10.36 15.57 -7.33
CA VAL A 532 -9.06 15.29 -6.67
C VAL A 532 -8.08 16.37 -7.12
N THR A 533 -7.52 17.09 -6.16
CA THR A 533 -6.57 18.18 -6.38
C THR A 533 -5.15 17.79 -5.94
N ALA A 534 -4.17 18.65 -6.23
CA ALA A 534 -2.81 18.48 -5.74
C ALA A 534 -2.72 18.44 -4.19
N ASP A 535 -3.62 19.18 -3.51
CA ASP A 535 -3.66 19.21 -2.05
C ASP A 535 -4.16 17.90 -1.45
N ASP A 536 -5.10 17.23 -2.13
CA ASP A 536 -5.59 15.90 -1.70
C ASP A 536 -4.47 14.85 -1.82
N ILE A 537 -3.70 14.89 -2.90
CA ILE A 537 -2.50 14.05 -3.06
C ILE A 537 -1.48 14.36 -1.97
N ALA A 538 -1.21 15.64 -1.71
CA ALA A 538 -0.29 16.05 -0.64
C ALA A 538 -0.76 15.57 0.73
N ALA A 539 -2.06 15.59 1.01
CA ALA A 539 -2.64 15.07 2.24
C ALA A 539 -2.45 13.55 2.40
N VAL A 540 -2.55 12.78 1.30
CA VAL A 540 -2.26 11.34 1.32
C VAL A 540 -0.77 11.09 1.56
N VAL A 541 0.12 11.79 0.84
CA VAL A 541 1.57 11.71 1.06
C VAL A 541 1.93 12.06 2.51
N SER A 542 1.31 13.11 3.05
CA SER A 542 1.49 13.52 4.45
C SER A 542 1.12 12.41 5.44
N ARG A 543 0.05 11.68 5.15
CA ARG A 543 -0.38 10.55 5.98
C ARG A 543 0.57 9.35 5.90
N TRP A 544 1.06 9.03 4.71
CA TRP A 544 1.96 7.89 4.50
C TRP A 544 3.34 8.12 5.09
N THR A 545 3.87 9.33 4.89
CA THR A 545 5.24 9.67 5.26
C THR A 545 5.34 10.31 6.64
N GLY A 546 4.23 10.82 7.19
CA GLY A 546 4.21 11.63 8.40
C GLY A 546 4.76 13.05 8.20
N ILE A 547 4.94 13.49 6.94
CA ILE A 547 5.47 14.82 6.59
C ILE A 547 4.27 15.72 6.26
N PRO A 548 4.14 16.91 6.84
CA PRO A 548 3.03 17.82 6.55
C PRO A 548 3.18 18.49 5.16
N VAL A 549 3.16 17.66 4.10
CA VAL A 549 3.33 18.12 2.70
C VAL A 549 2.18 19.03 2.27
N ASP A 550 0.98 18.77 2.76
CA ASP A 550 -0.23 19.59 2.59
C ASP A 550 -0.01 21.04 3.00
N ARG A 551 0.72 21.26 4.09
CA ARG A 551 1.05 22.61 4.60
C ARG A 551 2.27 23.23 3.91
N MET A 552 3.08 22.41 3.24
CA MET A 552 4.30 22.89 2.57
C MET A 552 4.00 23.50 1.18
N LEU A 553 2.90 23.17 0.54
CA LEU A 553 2.50 23.72 -0.77
C LEU A 553 2.01 25.17 -0.66
N GLU A 554 1.30 25.51 0.42
CA GLU A 554 0.86 26.89 0.68
C GLU A 554 1.85 27.62 1.59
N GLY A 555 2.56 28.58 1.08
CA GLY A 555 3.40 29.50 1.87
C GLY A 555 4.81 29.02 2.24
N GLU A 556 5.30 27.88 1.70
CA GLU A 556 6.69 27.43 1.96
C GLU A 556 7.71 28.53 1.67
N ARG A 557 7.49 29.30 0.60
CA ARG A 557 8.38 30.38 0.21
C ARG A 557 8.38 31.53 1.23
N GLU A 558 7.23 31.95 1.69
CA GLU A 558 7.10 33.01 2.72
C GLU A 558 7.62 32.51 4.08
N LYS A 559 7.28 31.26 4.43
CA LYS A 559 7.78 30.61 5.66
C LYS A 559 9.31 30.57 5.68
N LEU A 560 9.96 30.17 4.58
CA LEU A 560 11.42 30.12 4.49
C LEU A 560 12.06 31.52 4.50
N LEU A 561 11.41 32.53 3.95
CA LEU A 561 11.89 33.91 4.03
C LEU A 561 11.79 34.47 5.45
N GLY A 562 10.77 34.09 6.24
CA GLY A 562 10.60 34.46 7.64
C GLY A 562 11.33 33.57 8.65
N MET A 563 12.17 32.62 8.20
CA MET A 563 12.81 31.60 9.03
C MET A 563 13.64 32.20 10.18
N GLU A 564 14.44 33.22 9.90
CA GLU A 564 15.31 33.88 10.90
C GLU A 564 14.50 34.46 12.03
N GLU A 565 13.41 35.18 11.76
CA GLU A 565 12.51 35.74 12.74
C GLU A 565 11.84 34.66 13.61
N GLN A 566 11.37 33.60 13.00
CA GLN A 566 10.71 32.50 13.69
C GLN A 566 11.66 31.73 14.61
N LEU A 567 12.87 31.45 14.16
CA LEU A 567 13.90 30.79 14.96
C LEU A 567 14.41 31.70 16.08
N GLY A 568 14.60 33.01 15.80
CA GLY A 568 15.04 33.99 16.78
C GLY A 568 14.07 34.15 17.97
N LYS A 569 12.77 33.92 17.78
CA LYS A 569 11.79 33.89 18.88
C LYS A 569 12.05 32.77 19.90
N ARG A 570 12.68 31.68 19.49
CA ARG A 570 12.99 30.51 20.36
C ARG A 570 14.44 30.44 20.81
N VAL A 571 15.35 30.98 20.01
CA VAL A 571 16.79 30.88 20.23
C VAL A 571 17.34 32.30 20.41
N ILE A 572 17.44 32.72 21.66
CA ILE A 572 17.83 34.07 22.04
C ILE A 572 19.36 34.20 22.04
N GLY A 573 19.88 35.30 21.46
CA GLY A 573 21.30 35.66 21.51
C GLY A 573 22.22 34.84 20.65
N GLN A 574 21.68 34.21 19.56
CA GLN A 574 22.44 33.41 18.62
C GLN A 574 22.11 33.80 17.16
N ASP A 575 22.01 35.10 16.89
CA ASP A 575 21.51 35.61 15.60
C ASP A 575 22.36 35.16 14.39
N GLU A 576 23.69 35.05 14.56
CA GLU A 576 24.60 34.57 13.55
C GLU A 576 24.40 33.10 13.23
N ALA A 577 24.25 32.28 14.28
CA ALA A 577 23.94 30.84 14.12
C ALA A 577 22.61 30.64 13.41
N VAL A 578 21.60 31.39 13.78
CA VAL A 578 20.27 31.36 13.15
C VAL A 578 20.36 31.78 11.69
N ARG A 579 21.11 32.83 11.35
CA ARG A 579 21.29 33.31 9.99
C ARG A 579 22.05 32.30 9.12
N ALA A 580 23.17 31.77 9.62
CA ALA A 580 23.97 30.78 8.88
C ALA A 580 23.14 29.54 8.51
N VAL A 581 22.44 28.98 9.48
CA VAL A 581 21.56 27.81 9.24
C VAL A 581 20.40 28.14 8.31
N SER A 582 19.75 29.29 8.49
CA SER A 582 18.65 29.71 7.62
C SER A 582 19.07 29.89 6.17
N THR A 583 20.27 30.45 5.94
CA THR A 583 20.85 30.65 4.60
C THR A 583 21.15 29.33 3.92
N ALA A 584 21.75 28.37 4.64
CA ALA A 584 22.06 27.05 4.10
C ALA A 584 20.78 26.25 3.78
N VAL A 585 19.78 26.25 4.67
CA VAL A 585 18.51 25.61 4.44
C VAL A 585 17.76 26.22 3.24
N ARG A 586 17.75 27.55 3.12
CA ARG A 586 17.15 28.24 1.95
C ARG A 586 17.84 27.83 0.64
N ARG A 587 19.17 27.74 0.63
CA ARG A 587 19.96 27.30 -0.53
C ARG A 587 19.61 25.90 -0.97
N ALA A 588 19.51 24.96 -0.03
CA ALA A 588 19.11 23.58 -0.31
C ALA A 588 17.67 23.49 -0.84
N ARG A 589 16.73 24.21 -0.22
CA ARG A 589 15.33 24.23 -0.66
C ARG A 589 15.10 24.95 -1.99
N ALA A 590 15.97 25.88 -2.35
CA ALA A 590 15.94 26.51 -3.66
C ALA A 590 16.52 25.64 -4.79
N GLY A 591 16.97 24.41 -4.49
CA GLY A 591 17.55 23.49 -5.47
C GLY A 591 18.97 23.89 -5.94
N LEU A 592 19.66 24.73 -5.16
CA LEU A 592 21.02 25.20 -5.47
C LEU A 592 22.12 24.36 -4.77
N GLN A 593 21.75 23.16 -4.32
CA GLN A 593 22.65 22.19 -3.68
C GLN A 593 22.57 20.85 -4.45
N ASP A 594 23.61 20.02 -4.30
CA ASP A 594 23.63 18.68 -4.89
C ASP A 594 22.44 17.85 -4.36
N PRO A 595 21.57 17.32 -5.23
CA PRO A 595 20.39 16.55 -4.84
C PRO A 595 20.72 15.25 -4.10
N ASN A 596 21.96 14.75 -4.20
CA ASN A 596 22.39 13.54 -3.52
C ASN A 596 22.91 13.80 -2.09
N ARG A 597 22.92 15.04 -1.61
CA ARG A 597 23.37 15.38 -0.26
C ARG A 597 22.21 15.64 0.69
N PRO A 598 22.42 15.50 2.03
CA PRO A 598 21.42 15.90 3.01
C PRO A 598 20.96 17.35 2.84
N LEU A 599 19.77 17.72 3.34
CA LEU A 599 19.23 19.09 3.30
C LEU A 599 20.18 20.14 3.90
N GLY A 600 21.06 19.72 4.79
CA GLY A 600 22.11 20.54 5.36
C GLY A 600 22.90 19.74 6.39
N SER A 601 24.15 20.10 6.55
CA SER A 601 25.08 19.47 7.48
C SER A 601 25.85 20.54 8.25
N PHE A 602 25.67 20.56 9.58
CA PHE A 602 26.18 21.64 10.43
C PHE A 602 27.00 21.10 11.59
N LEU A 603 28.11 21.77 11.90
CA LEU A 603 28.85 21.55 13.14
C LEU A 603 28.65 22.74 14.08
N PHE A 604 27.97 22.54 15.18
CA PHE A 604 27.70 23.55 16.21
C PHE A 604 28.79 23.50 17.30
N LEU A 605 29.60 24.53 17.37
CA LEU A 605 30.69 24.67 18.31
C LEU A 605 30.37 25.69 19.40
N GLY A 606 30.73 25.41 20.64
CA GLY A 606 30.58 26.37 21.74
C GLY A 606 30.35 25.71 23.11
N PRO A 607 30.32 26.50 24.18
CA PRO A 607 30.16 25.97 25.53
C PRO A 607 28.80 25.31 25.75
N THR A 608 28.64 24.60 26.86
CA THR A 608 27.35 24.01 27.24
C THR A 608 26.34 25.09 27.65
N GLY A 609 25.06 24.88 27.35
CA GLY A 609 23.97 25.75 27.79
C GLY A 609 23.75 27.01 26.97
N VAL A 610 24.39 27.17 25.80
CA VAL A 610 24.25 28.33 24.90
C VAL A 610 23.11 28.21 23.88
N GLY A 611 22.43 27.06 23.81
CA GLY A 611 21.26 26.89 22.93
C GLY A 611 21.47 25.99 21.70
N LYS A 612 22.59 25.26 21.56
CA LYS A 612 22.84 24.33 20.43
C LYS A 612 21.68 23.35 20.22
N THR A 613 21.30 22.62 21.25
CA THR A 613 20.18 21.67 21.20
C THR A 613 18.81 22.36 21.02
N GLU A 614 18.65 23.59 21.53
CA GLU A 614 17.38 24.34 21.36
C GLU A 614 17.22 24.82 19.92
N LEU A 615 18.28 25.25 19.26
CA LEU A 615 18.24 25.57 17.83
C LEU A 615 17.88 24.32 16.99
N THR A 616 18.44 23.17 17.37
CA THR A 616 18.09 21.89 16.70
C THR A 616 16.59 21.58 16.82
N LYS A 617 16.01 21.74 18.01
CA LYS A 617 14.57 21.57 18.23
C LYS A 617 13.73 22.61 17.48
N ALA A 618 14.18 23.86 17.47
CA ALA A 618 13.51 24.92 16.73
C ALA A 618 13.48 24.63 15.24
N LEU A 619 14.57 24.09 14.68
CA LEU A 619 14.67 23.67 13.28
C LEU A 619 13.75 22.50 12.98
N ALA A 620 13.70 21.48 13.83
CA ALA A 620 12.79 20.35 13.68
C ALA A 620 11.33 20.81 13.61
N ARG A 621 10.93 21.68 14.54
CA ARG A 621 9.58 22.26 14.53
C ARG A 621 9.32 23.15 13.32
N PHE A 622 10.27 23.96 12.92
CA PHE A 622 10.13 24.87 11.78
C PHE A 622 9.99 24.13 10.45
N LEU A 623 10.87 23.14 10.22
CA LEU A 623 10.95 22.41 8.95
C LEU A 623 9.90 21.30 8.84
N PHE A 624 9.59 20.63 9.97
CA PHE A 624 8.77 19.41 9.98
C PHE A 624 7.48 19.56 10.81
N ASP A 625 7.25 20.76 11.37
CA ASP A 625 6.09 21.11 12.21
C ASP A 625 5.85 20.17 13.42
N ASP A 626 6.90 19.41 13.80
CA ASP A 626 6.92 18.47 14.93
C ASP A 626 8.20 18.62 15.74
N ASP A 627 8.09 18.93 17.03
CA ASP A 627 9.24 18.98 17.95
C ASP A 627 9.92 17.60 18.12
N ASN A 628 9.21 16.50 17.79
CA ASN A 628 9.69 15.12 17.85
C ASN A 628 10.28 14.61 16.52
N ALA A 629 10.26 15.42 15.45
CA ALA A 629 10.93 15.08 14.19
C ALA A 629 12.46 15.23 14.32
N MET A 630 13.01 14.66 15.37
CA MET A 630 14.43 14.71 15.69
C MET A 630 14.89 13.40 16.34
N VAL A 631 15.92 12.81 15.77
CA VAL A 631 16.67 11.73 16.42
C VAL A 631 17.92 12.31 17.07
N ARG A 632 18.11 12.08 18.37
CA ARG A 632 19.31 12.45 19.10
C ARG A 632 20.14 11.19 19.37
N ILE A 633 21.38 11.21 18.95
CA ILE A 633 22.37 10.15 19.16
C ILE A 633 23.51 10.76 19.98
N ASP A 634 23.68 10.26 21.20
CA ASP A 634 24.76 10.69 22.09
C ASP A 634 26.04 9.91 21.73
N MET A 635 27.04 10.61 21.25
CA MET A 635 28.28 10.00 20.78
C MET A 635 29.15 9.43 21.92
N SER A 636 28.85 9.76 23.17
CA SER A 636 29.48 9.10 24.33
C SER A 636 29.16 7.60 24.44
N GLU A 637 28.07 7.14 23.82
CA GLU A 637 27.73 5.71 23.73
C GLU A 637 28.49 4.97 22.62
N PHE A 638 29.16 5.72 21.72
CA PHE A 638 29.83 5.19 20.52
C PHE A 638 31.34 5.46 20.54
N MET A 639 31.95 5.40 21.73
CA MET A 639 33.38 5.59 21.92
C MET A 639 34.22 4.36 21.49
N GLU A 640 33.60 3.19 21.44
CA GLU A 640 34.28 1.93 21.14
C GLU A 640 33.91 1.40 19.75
N LYS A 641 34.87 0.73 19.09
CA LYS A 641 34.71 0.23 17.72
C LYS A 641 33.49 -0.69 17.54
N HIS A 642 33.20 -1.56 18.50
CA HIS A 642 32.06 -2.46 18.41
C HIS A 642 30.70 -1.74 18.59
N SER A 643 30.68 -0.61 19.26
CA SER A 643 29.47 0.21 19.38
C SER A 643 29.05 0.83 18.06
N VAL A 644 30.00 1.05 17.12
CA VAL A 644 29.72 1.63 15.80
C VAL A 644 28.79 0.75 14.97
N ALA A 645 28.89 -0.60 15.09
CA ALA A 645 27.96 -1.51 14.44
C ALA A 645 26.50 -1.31 14.89
N ARG A 646 26.25 -0.79 16.08
CA ARG A 646 24.91 -0.45 16.55
C ARG A 646 24.27 0.71 15.79
N LEU A 647 25.08 1.60 15.17
CA LEU A 647 24.54 2.72 14.37
C LEU A 647 23.92 2.22 13.05
N ILE A 648 24.61 1.28 12.38
CA ILE A 648 24.22 0.79 11.03
C ILE A 648 23.55 -0.59 11.05
N GLY A 649 23.60 -1.31 12.17
CA GLY A 649 23.15 -2.68 12.31
C GLY A 649 24.29 -3.69 12.26
N ALA A 650 24.12 -4.81 12.94
CA ALA A 650 25.11 -5.89 12.98
C ALA A 650 25.13 -6.63 11.63
N PRO A 651 26.32 -7.08 11.14
CA PRO A 651 26.39 -7.90 9.94
C PRO A 651 25.77 -9.31 10.17
N PRO A 652 25.42 -10.03 9.10
CA PRO A 652 24.84 -11.36 9.19
C PRO A 652 25.67 -12.31 10.06
N GLY A 653 25.01 -12.99 10.99
CA GLY A 653 25.65 -13.96 11.91
C GLY A 653 26.09 -13.38 13.26
N TYR A 654 25.92 -12.09 13.52
CA TYR A 654 26.18 -11.48 14.83
C TYR A 654 24.89 -11.26 15.62
N VAL A 655 25.01 -11.22 16.95
CA VAL A 655 23.88 -10.91 17.85
C VAL A 655 23.38 -9.51 17.57
N GLY A 656 22.05 -9.32 17.41
CA GLY A 656 21.42 -8.04 17.06
C GLY A 656 21.24 -7.77 15.58
N TYR A 657 21.48 -8.76 14.69
CA TYR A 657 21.25 -8.62 13.24
C TYR A 657 19.78 -8.26 12.90
N GLU A 658 18.82 -8.82 13.64
CA GLU A 658 17.39 -8.58 13.40
C GLU A 658 16.91 -7.21 13.91
N GLU A 659 17.63 -6.58 14.84
CA GLU A 659 17.20 -5.32 15.49
C GLU A 659 17.43 -4.08 14.62
N GLY A 660 18.25 -4.18 13.56
CA GLY A 660 18.63 -3.04 12.72
C GLY A 660 19.57 -2.05 13.42
N GLY A 661 20.07 -1.04 12.71
CA GLY A 661 20.91 0.01 13.28
C GLY A 661 20.08 1.19 13.83
N VAL A 662 20.50 1.74 14.96
CA VAL A 662 19.79 2.86 15.63
C VAL A 662 19.62 4.05 14.68
N LEU A 663 20.66 4.42 13.94
CA LEU A 663 20.63 5.51 12.97
C LEU A 663 19.85 5.14 11.71
N THR A 664 20.17 3.99 11.11
CA THR A 664 19.59 3.57 9.84
C THR A 664 18.10 3.28 9.98
N GLU A 665 17.67 2.63 11.06
CA GLU A 665 16.26 2.33 11.30
C GLU A 665 15.45 3.59 11.62
N ALA A 666 16.01 4.54 12.38
CA ALA A 666 15.37 5.80 12.69
C ALA A 666 15.11 6.64 11.43
N VAL A 667 16.10 6.70 10.50
CA VAL A 667 15.95 7.45 9.24
C VAL A 667 15.06 6.70 8.25
N ARG A 668 15.14 5.37 8.20
CA ARG A 668 14.26 4.55 7.36
C ARG A 668 12.78 4.74 7.72
N ARG A 669 12.47 4.79 9.03
CA ARG A 669 11.09 5.00 9.52
C ARG A 669 10.60 6.43 9.32
N ARG A 670 11.50 7.41 9.45
CA ARG A 670 11.21 8.84 9.24
C ARG A 670 12.31 9.48 8.41
N PRO A 671 12.21 9.46 7.08
CA PRO A 671 13.23 10.02 6.19
C PRO A 671 13.34 11.55 6.32
N TYR A 672 12.33 12.21 6.90
CA TYR A 672 12.27 13.65 7.13
C TYR A 672 12.41 13.95 8.61
N GLN A 673 13.63 14.28 9.01
CA GLN A 673 13.91 14.63 10.40
C GLN A 673 15.25 15.31 10.56
N VAL A 674 15.49 15.90 11.74
CA VAL A 674 16.80 16.34 12.18
C VAL A 674 17.51 15.17 12.85
N VAL A 675 18.72 14.87 12.40
CA VAL A 675 19.61 13.91 13.07
C VAL A 675 20.67 14.69 13.83
N LEU A 676 20.57 14.63 15.15
CA LEU A 676 21.50 15.29 16.06
C LEU A 676 22.52 14.30 16.61
N PHE A 677 23.78 14.48 16.24
CA PHE A 677 24.92 13.81 16.85
C PHE A 677 25.48 14.72 17.97
N ASP A 678 25.22 14.36 19.22
CA ASP A 678 25.61 15.17 20.36
C ASP A 678 26.97 14.72 20.89
N GLU A 679 27.83 15.68 21.23
CA GLU A 679 29.21 15.48 21.74
C GLU A 679 30.07 14.66 20.78
N VAL A 680 30.08 15.06 19.50
CA VAL A 680 30.71 14.31 18.39
C VAL A 680 32.23 14.10 18.59
N GLU A 681 32.89 14.94 19.38
CA GLU A 681 34.30 14.77 19.76
C GLU A 681 34.59 13.51 20.55
N LYS A 682 33.59 12.87 21.13
CA LYS A 682 33.73 11.62 21.88
C LYS A 682 33.62 10.36 21.03
N ALA A 683 33.18 10.50 19.77
CA ALA A 683 32.93 9.38 18.87
C ALA A 683 34.21 8.64 18.48
N HIS A 684 34.10 7.31 18.30
CA HIS A 684 35.19 6.52 17.71
C HIS A 684 35.45 6.97 16.26
N GLY A 685 36.71 6.87 15.81
CA GLY A 685 37.12 7.29 14.45
C GLY A 685 36.30 6.66 13.31
N ASP A 686 35.79 5.45 13.48
CA ASP A 686 34.99 4.77 12.45
C ASP A 686 33.60 5.39 12.25
N VAL A 687 33.06 6.12 13.25
CA VAL A 687 31.80 6.89 13.10
C VAL A 687 31.95 7.95 12.02
N PHE A 688 33.10 8.62 11.93
CA PHE A 688 33.35 9.61 10.91
C PHE A 688 33.38 9.05 9.50
N ASN A 689 33.83 7.79 9.34
CA ASN A 689 33.80 7.11 8.04
C ASN A 689 32.34 6.85 7.58
N ILE A 690 31.44 6.53 8.50
CA ILE A 690 29.99 6.40 8.22
C ILE A 690 29.40 7.76 7.88
N LEU A 691 29.72 8.78 8.67
CA LEU A 691 29.24 10.14 8.42
C LEU A 691 29.73 10.71 7.09
N LEU A 692 30.96 10.41 6.67
CA LEU A 692 31.47 10.81 5.36
C LEU A 692 30.60 10.25 4.22
N GLN A 693 30.21 8.99 4.31
CA GLN A 693 29.33 8.39 3.31
C GLN A 693 27.96 9.09 3.27
N VAL A 694 27.38 9.38 4.43
CA VAL A 694 26.10 10.13 4.53
C VAL A 694 26.23 11.52 3.94
N LEU A 695 27.32 12.24 4.24
CA LEU A 695 27.53 13.61 3.81
C LEU A 695 27.85 13.73 2.31
N ASP A 696 28.46 12.70 1.69
CA ASP A 696 28.82 12.69 0.27
C ASP A 696 27.70 12.16 -0.61
N ASP A 697 27.20 10.95 -0.30
CA ASP A 697 26.29 10.21 -1.14
C ASP A 697 24.82 10.36 -0.70
N GLY A 698 24.58 10.98 0.46
CA GLY A 698 23.25 11.08 1.08
C GLY A 698 22.59 9.72 1.35
N ARG A 699 23.36 8.64 1.32
CA ARG A 699 22.87 7.27 1.50
C ARG A 699 23.81 6.48 2.40
N LEU A 700 23.25 5.53 3.14
CA LEU A 700 24.02 4.65 4.01
C LEU A 700 23.46 3.22 3.88
N THR A 701 24.34 2.26 3.63
CA THR A 701 23.94 0.84 3.60
C THR A 701 23.91 0.28 5.01
N ASP A 702 22.75 -0.27 5.41
CA ASP A 702 22.60 -0.91 6.71
C ASP A 702 23.29 -2.28 6.77
N GLY A 703 23.33 -2.88 7.97
CA GLY A 703 23.90 -4.22 8.20
C GLY A 703 23.18 -5.35 7.44
N GLN A 704 21.99 -5.09 6.89
CA GLN A 704 21.21 -6.03 6.09
C GLN A 704 21.40 -5.82 4.57
N GLY A 705 22.25 -4.88 4.17
CA GLY A 705 22.52 -4.55 2.76
C GLY A 705 21.50 -3.61 2.13
N ARG A 706 20.61 -2.97 2.90
CA ARG A 706 19.61 -2.02 2.40
C ARG A 706 20.21 -0.62 2.38
N ALA A 707 20.01 0.12 1.29
CA ALA A 707 20.36 1.52 1.21
C ALA A 707 19.31 2.39 1.92
N VAL A 708 19.73 3.17 2.91
CA VAL A 708 18.90 4.14 3.63
C VAL A 708 19.20 5.53 3.11
N ASP A 709 18.15 6.27 2.77
CA ASP A 709 18.23 7.60 2.15
C ASP A 709 18.24 8.70 3.23
N PHE A 710 19.27 9.55 3.21
CA PHE A 710 19.48 10.70 4.09
C PHE A 710 19.30 12.04 3.39
N THR A 711 18.99 12.07 2.08
CA THR A 711 18.88 13.30 1.29
C THR A 711 17.87 14.29 1.83
N ASN A 712 16.87 13.79 2.55
CA ASN A 712 15.81 14.59 3.16
C ASN A 712 16.04 14.85 4.66
N THR A 713 17.19 14.51 5.21
CA THR A 713 17.53 14.76 6.62
C THR A 713 18.36 16.03 6.78
N LEU A 714 18.28 16.64 7.95
CA LEU A 714 19.15 17.71 8.39
C LEU A 714 20.14 17.14 9.41
N ILE A 715 21.43 17.15 9.10
CA ILE A 715 22.47 16.61 9.96
C ILE A 715 23.06 17.72 10.83
N ILE A 716 22.96 17.55 12.13
CA ILE A 716 23.53 18.50 13.11
C ILE A 716 24.47 17.73 14.03
N LEU A 717 25.71 18.21 14.11
CA LEU A 717 26.73 17.72 15.00
C LEU A 717 27.00 18.79 16.06
N THR A 718 27.02 18.42 17.34
CA THR A 718 27.39 19.37 18.40
C THR A 718 28.71 18.99 19.04
N SER A 719 29.52 19.99 19.37
CA SER A 719 30.78 19.78 20.06
C SER A 719 31.09 20.92 21.04
N ASN A 720 31.84 20.57 22.04
CA ASN A 720 32.36 21.53 23.04
C ASN A 720 33.85 21.88 22.81
N LEU A 721 34.44 21.42 21.68
CA LEU A 721 35.81 21.75 21.31
C LEU A 721 35.97 23.24 21.15
N GLY A 722 37.12 23.77 21.59
CA GLY A 722 37.42 25.20 21.53
C GLY A 722 36.63 26.09 22.50
N SER A 723 35.77 25.53 23.34
CA SER A 723 34.94 26.28 24.30
C SER A 723 35.76 27.12 25.27
N GLN A 724 37.00 26.74 25.59
CA GLN A 724 37.93 27.51 26.43
C GLN A 724 38.34 28.82 25.78
N ALA A 725 38.59 28.80 24.44
CA ALA A 725 38.93 30.01 23.68
C ALA A 725 37.75 31.01 23.68
N ILE A 726 36.52 30.49 23.48
CA ILE A 726 35.28 31.27 23.54
C ILE A 726 35.05 31.81 24.97
N ALA A 727 35.31 31.00 26.01
CA ALA A 727 35.16 31.42 27.41
C ALA A 727 36.16 32.50 27.86
N ALA A 728 37.31 32.59 27.19
CA ALA A 728 38.32 33.59 27.48
C ALA A 728 38.01 34.96 26.87
N LEU A 729 37.04 35.09 25.97
CA LEU A 729 36.62 36.36 25.39
C LEU A 729 35.92 37.24 26.46
N PRO A 730 36.06 38.57 26.40
CA PRO A 730 35.19 39.51 27.11
C PRO A 730 33.72 39.30 26.73
N ASP A 731 32.79 39.61 27.62
CA ASP A 731 31.36 39.37 27.45
C ASP A 731 30.75 40.08 26.22
N ASP A 732 31.31 41.20 25.78
CA ASP A 732 30.85 42.00 24.63
C ASP A 732 31.70 41.82 23.38
N ALA A 733 32.68 40.89 23.36
CA ALA A 733 33.52 40.66 22.19
C ALA A 733 32.84 39.76 21.18
N PRO A 734 32.93 40.06 19.86
CA PRO A 734 32.44 39.18 18.79
C PRO A 734 33.12 37.81 18.86
N VAL A 735 32.35 36.73 18.69
CA VAL A 735 32.88 35.34 18.77
C VAL A 735 33.87 35.02 17.65
N GLU A 736 33.81 35.73 16.57
CA GLU A 736 34.73 35.63 15.42
C GLU A 736 36.19 35.88 15.84
N GLN A 737 36.44 36.61 16.91
CA GLN A 737 37.78 36.78 17.43
C GLN A 737 38.39 35.51 18.00
N ALA A 738 37.57 34.60 18.48
CA ALA A 738 37.99 33.27 18.94
C ALA A 738 38.05 32.24 17.79
N GLU A 739 37.46 32.53 16.63
CA GLU A 739 37.34 31.57 15.51
C GLU A 739 38.69 30.93 15.13
N PRO A 740 39.81 31.69 14.94
CA PRO A 740 41.07 31.06 14.57
C PRO A 740 41.57 30.05 15.61
N ALA A 741 41.45 30.36 16.89
CA ALA A 741 41.87 29.51 17.97
C ALA A 741 40.93 28.29 18.14
N VAL A 742 39.63 28.45 17.96
CA VAL A 742 38.67 27.37 17.97
C VAL A 742 38.90 26.42 16.77
N MET A 743 39.10 26.98 15.58
CA MET A 743 39.36 26.21 14.37
C MET A 743 40.70 25.44 14.41
N GLU A 744 41.70 25.95 15.11
CA GLU A 744 42.95 25.22 15.32
C GLU A 744 42.71 23.95 16.12
N VAL A 745 41.94 24.03 17.22
CA VAL A 745 41.54 22.87 18.04
C VAL A 745 40.70 21.89 17.23
N VAL A 746 39.74 22.39 16.45
CA VAL A 746 38.83 21.57 15.63
C VAL A 746 39.60 20.82 14.56
N ARG A 747 40.53 21.49 13.86
CA ARG A 747 41.43 20.87 12.83
C ARG A 747 42.40 19.86 13.44
N GLY A 748 42.78 20.05 14.72
CA GLY A 748 43.59 19.09 15.47
C GLY A 748 42.82 17.81 15.83
N HIS A 749 41.50 17.87 15.92
CA HIS A 749 40.64 16.74 16.32
C HIS A 749 39.97 16.04 15.15
N PHE A 750 39.42 16.78 14.20
CA PHE A 750 38.74 16.25 13.03
C PHE A 750 39.63 16.24 11.78
N ARG A 751 39.45 15.21 10.95
CA ARG A 751 40.17 15.14 9.67
C ARG A 751 39.70 16.24 8.71
N PRO A 752 40.61 16.82 7.91
CA PRO A 752 40.24 17.86 6.94
C PRO A 752 39.14 17.43 5.96
N GLU A 753 39.15 16.16 5.55
CA GLU A 753 38.13 15.58 4.68
C GLU A 753 36.72 15.71 5.27
N PHE A 754 36.56 15.45 6.55
CA PHE A 754 35.28 15.55 7.25
C PHE A 754 34.80 17.00 7.33
N LEU A 755 35.68 17.92 7.73
CA LEU A 755 35.33 19.35 7.87
C LEU A 755 34.92 19.97 6.52
N ASN A 756 35.56 19.55 5.41
CA ASN A 756 35.27 20.06 4.07
C ASN A 756 33.93 19.53 3.50
N ARG A 757 33.31 18.53 4.12
CA ARG A 757 32.01 17.99 3.71
C ARG A 757 30.82 18.62 4.42
N LEU A 758 31.11 19.37 5.49
CA LEU A 758 30.07 20.12 6.21
C LEU A 758 29.71 21.38 5.42
N ASP A 759 28.42 21.70 5.38
CA ASP A 759 27.93 22.92 4.73
C ASP A 759 28.33 24.16 5.50
N GLU A 760 28.31 24.08 6.85
CA GLU A 760 28.66 25.24 7.70
C GLU A 760 29.17 24.79 9.07
N ILE A 761 30.19 25.51 9.59
CA ILE A 761 30.66 25.38 10.96
C ILE A 761 30.19 26.62 11.73
N VAL A 762 29.34 26.43 12.69
CA VAL A 762 28.62 27.52 13.39
C VAL A 762 29.14 27.68 14.80
N LEU A 763 29.63 28.87 15.12
CA LEU A 763 30.11 29.23 16.44
C LEU A 763 28.97 29.83 17.28
N PHE A 764 28.77 29.32 18.47
CA PHE A 764 27.74 29.79 19.41
C PHE A 764 28.36 30.76 20.44
N HIS A 765 27.76 31.92 20.57
CA HIS A 765 28.14 32.93 21.55
C HIS A 765 27.83 32.48 22.99
N ARG A 766 28.61 33.01 23.96
CA ARG A 766 28.21 32.96 25.35
C ARG A 766 26.94 33.80 25.55
N LEU A 767 26.03 33.26 26.35
CA LEU A 767 24.85 34.02 26.74
C LEU A 767 25.22 35.01 27.82
N GLY A 768 25.05 36.29 27.60
CA GLY A 768 25.18 37.34 28.61
C GLY A 768 23.91 37.53 29.40
N GLN A 769 24.00 38.29 30.52
CA GLN A 769 22.82 38.59 31.36
C GLN A 769 21.68 39.27 30.59
N GLN A 770 21.99 40.06 29.59
CA GLN A 770 21.03 40.74 28.71
C GLN A 770 20.09 39.75 27.96
N HIS A 771 20.56 38.56 27.69
CA HIS A 771 19.77 37.53 26.99
C HIS A 771 18.85 36.74 27.92
N MET A 772 19.10 36.79 29.23
CA MET A 772 18.39 35.96 30.21
C MET A 772 16.90 36.30 30.32
N GLY A 773 16.52 37.58 30.18
CA GLY A 773 15.11 37.98 30.21
C GLY A 773 14.26 37.26 29.17
N GLY A 774 14.70 37.24 27.91
CA GLY A 774 13.97 36.52 26.86
C GLY A 774 13.93 35.00 27.06
N ILE A 775 15.00 34.42 27.66
CA ILE A 775 15.02 32.97 27.95
C ILE A 775 14.08 32.66 29.13
N VAL A 776 13.96 33.54 30.12
CA VAL A 776 12.96 33.42 31.21
C VAL A 776 11.55 33.40 30.61
N ASP A 777 11.24 34.33 29.71
CA ASP A 777 9.91 34.39 29.05
C ASP A 777 9.57 33.07 28.35
N ILE A 778 10.52 32.49 27.66
CA ILE A 778 10.33 31.18 26.99
C ILE A 778 10.04 30.05 28.00
N GLN A 779 10.76 30.03 29.14
CA GLN A 779 10.57 29.03 30.18
C GLN A 779 9.23 29.23 30.92
N VAL A 780 8.84 30.47 31.19
CA VAL A 780 7.54 30.80 31.81
C VAL A 780 6.38 30.45 30.85
N ALA A 781 6.52 30.72 29.54
CA ALA A 781 5.53 30.33 28.54
C ALA A 781 5.32 28.80 28.50
N ARG A 782 6.37 28.00 28.72
CA ARG A 782 6.24 26.55 28.87
C ARG A 782 5.43 26.16 30.11
N VAL A 783 5.64 26.85 31.22
CA VAL A 783 4.83 26.63 32.45
C VAL A 783 3.39 27.06 32.22
N GLN A 784 3.17 28.20 31.57
CA GLN A 784 1.84 28.67 31.17
C GLN A 784 1.06 27.64 30.34
N LYS A 785 1.74 26.97 29.41
CA LYS A 785 1.12 25.91 28.58
C LYS A 785 0.66 24.72 29.41
N LEU A 786 1.36 24.38 30.52
CA LEU A 786 0.93 23.29 31.42
C LEU A 786 -0.34 23.65 32.22
N LEU A 787 -0.61 24.95 32.36
CA LEU A 787 -1.79 25.47 33.07
C LEU A 787 -3.00 25.71 32.13
N ALA A 788 -2.86 25.46 30.84
CA ALA A 788 -3.89 25.78 29.84
C ALA A 788 -5.22 25.07 30.13
N ASP A 789 -5.20 23.82 30.55
CA ASP A 789 -6.38 23.04 30.87
C ASP A 789 -7.21 23.62 32.02
N ARG A 790 -6.54 24.31 32.94
CA ARG A 790 -7.18 25.02 34.07
C ARG A 790 -7.49 26.46 33.78
N LYS A 791 -7.13 26.99 32.59
CA LYS A 791 -7.29 28.39 32.19
C LYS A 791 -6.64 29.39 33.18
N VAL A 792 -5.58 28.97 33.87
CA VAL A 792 -4.83 29.82 34.82
C VAL A 792 -3.77 30.58 34.05
N THR A 793 -3.69 31.90 34.25
CA THR A 793 -2.74 32.78 33.58
C THR A 793 -1.66 33.25 34.60
N LEU A 794 -0.37 33.24 34.19
CA LEU A 794 0.75 33.77 34.94
C LEU A 794 1.08 35.19 34.44
N ASP A 795 1.07 36.16 35.35
CA ASP A 795 1.47 37.54 35.07
C ASP A 795 2.80 37.83 35.84
N LEU A 796 3.89 37.83 35.05
CA LEU A 796 5.25 37.96 35.60
C LEU A 796 5.71 39.41 35.55
N SER A 797 6.05 40.00 36.71
CA SER A 797 6.61 41.35 36.76
C SER A 797 8.05 41.38 36.17
N ASP A 798 8.48 42.58 35.73
CA ASP A 798 9.85 42.78 35.25
C ASP A 798 10.90 42.50 36.32
N ALA A 799 10.57 42.80 37.61
CA ALA A 799 11.42 42.48 38.75
C ALA A 799 11.59 40.96 38.91
N ALA A 800 10.50 40.20 38.88
CA ALA A 800 10.52 38.74 38.96
C ALA A 800 11.28 38.11 37.77
N ARG A 801 11.09 38.63 36.56
CA ARG A 801 11.83 38.24 35.35
C ARG A 801 13.35 38.43 35.52
N THR A 802 13.76 39.61 35.97
CA THR A 802 15.18 39.96 36.19
C THR A 802 15.79 39.10 37.28
N TRP A 803 15.03 38.86 38.33
CA TRP A 803 15.47 38.03 39.47
C TRP A 803 15.70 36.56 39.03
N LEU A 804 14.72 35.96 38.31
CA LEU A 804 14.86 34.61 37.76
C LEU A 804 16.07 34.52 36.83
N GLY A 805 16.24 35.50 35.94
CA GLY A 805 17.39 35.60 35.06
C GLY A 805 18.71 35.60 35.80
N ARG A 806 18.80 36.38 36.85
CA ARG A 806 20.01 36.48 37.70
C ARG A 806 20.32 35.19 38.46
N VAL A 807 19.29 34.55 39.05
CA VAL A 807 19.45 33.31 39.84
C VAL A 807 19.71 32.11 38.92
N GLY A 808 19.15 32.14 37.71
CA GLY A 808 19.28 31.08 36.68
C GLY A 808 20.49 31.21 35.78
N TYR A 809 21.31 32.24 35.93
CA TYR A 809 22.51 32.46 35.14
C TYR A 809 23.75 31.92 35.83
N ASP A 810 24.58 31.21 35.08
CA ASP A 810 25.91 30.76 35.50
C ASP A 810 26.94 31.09 34.40
N PRO A 811 28.04 31.76 34.71
CA PRO A 811 29.07 32.13 33.74
C PRO A 811 29.67 30.95 32.96
N VAL A 812 29.69 29.73 33.51
CA VAL A 812 30.27 28.53 32.93
C VAL A 812 29.22 27.71 32.21
N TYR A 813 28.02 27.56 32.78
CA TYR A 813 26.95 26.73 32.30
C TYR A 813 25.85 27.51 31.57
N GLY A 814 26.00 28.81 31.35
CA GLY A 814 25.06 29.68 30.65
C GLY A 814 23.66 29.67 31.24
N ALA A 815 22.66 29.44 30.42
CA ALA A 815 21.25 29.37 30.81
C ALA A 815 20.78 27.95 31.27
N ARG A 816 21.68 26.97 31.38
CA ARG A 816 21.31 25.61 31.80
C ARG A 816 20.70 25.53 33.20
N PRO A 817 21.18 26.31 34.23
CA PRO A 817 20.59 26.32 35.56
C PRO A 817 19.19 26.95 35.61
N LEU A 818 18.82 27.81 34.63
CA LEU A 818 17.56 28.54 34.63
C LEU A 818 16.34 27.61 34.68
N LYS A 819 16.38 26.49 34.01
CA LYS A 819 15.28 25.52 34.05
C LYS A 819 15.03 25.01 35.48
N ARG A 820 16.10 24.77 36.26
CA ARG A 820 16.00 24.37 37.66
C ARG A 820 15.53 25.53 38.54
N ALA A 821 15.96 26.75 38.23
CA ALA A 821 15.51 27.94 38.97
C ALA A 821 13.99 28.16 38.76
N VAL A 822 13.49 28.07 37.52
CA VAL A 822 12.05 28.15 37.23
C VAL A 822 11.28 27.03 37.92
N GLN A 823 11.80 25.81 37.91
CA GLN A 823 11.16 24.68 38.61
C GLN A 823 11.06 24.98 40.13
N LYS A 824 12.18 25.28 40.77
CA LYS A 824 12.25 25.42 42.21
C LYS A 824 11.51 26.66 42.72
N TYR A 825 11.59 27.78 42.02
CA TYR A 825 11.09 29.06 42.52
C TYR A 825 9.74 29.48 41.95
N LEU A 826 9.30 28.85 40.84
CA LEU A 826 8.00 29.13 40.23
C LEU A 826 7.07 27.93 40.27
N GLN A 827 7.51 26.75 39.71
CA GLN A 827 6.63 25.60 39.57
C GLN A 827 6.29 24.95 40.92
N ASP A 828 7.28 24.74 41.81
CA ASP A 828 7.05 24.08 43.09
C ASP A 828 6.11 24.91 44.00
N PRO A 829 6.30 26.24 44.17
CA PRO A 829 5.36 27.07 44.92
C PRO A 829 3.96 27.14 44.27
N LEU A 830 3.91 27.17 42.93
CA LEU A 830 2.66 27.18 42.20
C LEU A 830 1.87 25.88 42.41
N ALA A 831 2.56 24.74 42.40
CA ALA A 831 1.94 23.43 42.67
C ALA A 831 1.37 23.39 44.11
N ASP A 832 2.08 23.96 45.09
CA ASP A 832 1.59 24.05 46.48
C ASP A 832 0.31 24.88 46.58
N LEU A 833 0.24 26.04 45.89
CA LEU A 833 -0.95 26.90 45.89
C LEU A 833 -2.15 26.20 45.23
N ILE A 834 -1.91 25.46 44.12
CA ILE A 834 -2.93 24.71 43.42
C ILE A 834 -3.46 23.57 44.32
N LEU A 835 -2.57 22.82 44.99
CA LEU A 835 -2.95 21.70 45.86
C LEU A 835 -3.68 22.18 47.13
N LYS A 836 -3.38 23.36 47.62
CA LYS A 836 -4.10 23.98 48.73
C LYS A 836 -5.46 24.55 48.36
N GLY A 837 -5.80 24.55 47.03
CA GLY A 837 -7.06 25.10 46.54
C GLY A 837 -7.14 26.62 46.51
N GLU A 838 -6.00 27.32 46.70
CA GLU A 838 -5.91 28.78 46.68
C GLU A 838 -6.00 29.35 45.27
N VAL A 839 -5.73 28.54 44.25
CA VAL A 839 -5.82 28.88 42.81
C VAL A 839 -7.09 28.28 42.22
N LYS A 840 -8.02 29.13 41.78
CA LYS A 840 -9.25 28.72 41.06
C LYS A 840 -8.98 28.62 39.58
N ASP A 841 -9.72 27.74 38.89
CA ASP A 841 -9.67 27.66 37.43
C ASP A 841 -10.14 29.01 36.82
N GLY A 842 -9.37 29.49 35.83
CA GLY A 842 -9.62 30.79 35.21
C GLY A 842 -9.01 32.01 35.92
N SER A 843 -8.29 31.81 37.02
CA SER A 843 -7.64 32.93 37.80
C SER A 843 -6.32 33.35 37.17
N THR A 844 -5.91 34.60 37.45
CA THR A 844 -4.57 35.12 37.11
C THR A 844 -3.69 35.10 38.35
N ILE A 845 -2.47 34.60 38.23
CA ILE A 845 -1.49 34.60 39.32
C ILE A 845 -0.41 35.64 39.01
N LYS A 846 -0.32 36.66 39.89
CA LYS A 846 0.76 37.64 39.81
C LYS A 846 2.00 37.07 40.48
N VAL A 847 3.11 37.15 39.74
CA VAL A 847 4.41 36.69 40.19
C VAL A 847 5.34 37.92 40.32
N ASP A 848 5.75 38.26 41.55
CA ASP A 848 6.62 39.40 41.82
C ASP A 848 7.85 39.00 42.63
N GLU A 849 8.86 39.88 42.70
CA GLU A 849 10.02 39.71 43.55
C GLU A 849 9.74 40.35 44.93
N GLY A 850 9.93 39.60 46.02
CA GLY A 850 9.85 40.10 47.38
C GLY A 850 10.85 39.41 48.29
N ASP A 851 11.66 40.22 49.03
CA ASP A 851 12.66 39.75 49.99
C ASP A 851 13.65 38.68 49.49
N GLY A 852 14.01 38.75 48.16
CA GLY A 852 14.96 37.81 47.54
C GLY A 852 14.36 36.45 47.14
N ALA A 853 13.06 36.35 47.05
CA ALA A 853 12.32 35.19 46.56
C ALA A 853 11.15 35.64 45.66
N LEU A 854 10.55 34.70 44.92
CA LEU A 854 9.32 34.97 44.17
C LEU A 854 8.11 34.85 45.07
N VAL A 855 7.23 35.86 44.98
CA VAL A 855 5.93 35.88 45.68
C VAL A 855 4.82 35.66 44.59
N LEU A 856 4.05 34.60 44.79
CA LEU A 856 2.92 34.26 43.94
C LEU A 856 1.62 34.65 44.62
N THR A 857 0.90 35.58 44.04
CA THR A 857 -0.37 36.08 44.59
C THR A 857 -1.52 35.75 43.61
N PRO A 858 -2.47 34.85 43.97
CA PRO A 858 -3.68 34.62 43.18
C PRO A 858 -4.51 35.90 43.11
N ALA A 859 -4.90 36.35 41.92
CA ALA A 859 -5.71 37.54 41.70
C ALA A 859 -7.15 37.18 41.29
#